data_691a54975051ab731eb412747e15f57f
#
_entry.id   691a54975051ab731eb412747e15f57f
#
_cell.length_a   1.000
_cell.length_b   1.000
_cell.length_c   1.000
_cell.angle_alpha   90.00
_cell.angle_beta   90.00
_cell.angle_gamma   90.00
#
_symmetry.space_group_name_H-M   'P 1'
#
loop_
_entity.id
_entity.type
_entity.pdbx_description
1 polymer ?
#
loop_
_entity_poly.entity_id
_entity_poly.type
_entity_poly.pdbx_seq_one_letter_code
_entity_poly.pdbx_strand_id
1 'polypeptide(L)'
;MLLWKFLTRQISSLSLSLRLSRCEHRVRAMEMATCSFHGSSFSIPNPRSTSLSSPLPVAKQLFCFTLPSSSTAKTTTFKLRSRNPKRFSAHPPIKCSVSEATEAAAIETERRSKLMRRTDIRNIAIVAHVDHGKTTLVDAMLRQSKERIMDSNDLERERGITILSKNTSITYKDSKINIIDTPGHSDFGGEVERILNMVEGILLVVDSVEGPMPQTRFVLKKALEFGHAVVVVVNKIDRPSARPDFVINSTFELFIELNATDEQCDFQAIYASGIKGKAGLSADNLADDLAPLFEAIMRCIPGPAIDKDGALQMLVTNIEYDEHKGRIAIGRLHAGVLRKGMDVKVCTSEDACRVARVSELFVYEKFSRVPAESVEAGDICAVCGINDIQIGETIACKISGTPLPAIRVEEPTVKMAFAINTSPFVGREGKYVTSRNLRDRLSRELERNLAMKVEDGETADTFIVSGRGTLHITILIENMRREGYEFMVGPPKVINKRVNDKLLEPYEIATVEVPEEHMGPVVELLGKRRGQMFDMQGVGCRTQCTRLLLYAGTTFLKYKIPTRGLLGLRNAILTASRGTAILNTVFDSYGPWAGDMSTRDQGSLVAFEGGTSTSYAISSSQERGQLFIGPGVEVYRGQIVGIHQRPGDLSLNVCKKKAATNIRSNKEQTVILDTPLDYSLDDCIEYIQEDELVEVTPASIRMCKNPKFSKKSNR
;
A
#
# COMPACT_ATOMS: atom_id res chain seq x y z
N MET A 1 -3.14 9.20 46.91
CA MET A 1 -3.45 9.32 45.46
C MET A 1 -3.96 10.71 45.03
N LEU A 2 -4.48 11.54 45.95
CA LEU A 2 -4.93 12.93 45.68
C LEU A 2 -3.81 13.97 45.72
N LEU A 3 -2.73 13.73 46.48
CA LEU A 3 -1.57 14.63 46.56
C LEU A 3 -0.65 14.58 45.32
N TRP A 4 -0.65 13.50 44.59
CA TRP A 4 0.17 13.33 43.38
C TRP A 4 -0.42 14.03 42.16
N LYS A 5 -1.75 14.19 42.10
CA LYS A 5 -2.45 14.95 41.04
C LYS A 5 -2.36 16.47 41.22
N PHE A 6 -2.05 16.96 42.43
CA PHE A 6 -1.86 18.38 42.69
C PHE A 6 -0.45 18.87 42.34
N LEU A 7 0.57 18.02 42.55
CA LEU A 7 1.96 18.32 42.20
C LEU A 7 2.22 18.32 40.70
N THR A 8 1.56 17.43 39.92
CA THR A 8 1.72 17.40 38.45
C THR A 8 1.05 18.58 37.75
N ARG A 9 0.02 19.20 38.35
CA ARG A 9 -0.60 20.42 37.79
C ARG A 9 0.20 21.69 38.05
N GLN A 10 0.96 21.76 39.13
CA GLN A 10 1.82 22.94 39.41
C GLN A 10 3.13 22.92 38.61
N ILE A 11 3.68 21.74 38.30
CA ILE A 11 4.91 21.62 37.48
C ILE A 11 4.64 21.94 36.00
N SER A 12 3.45 21.66 35.49
CA SER A 12 3.09 22.01 34.12
C SER A 12 2.83 23.51 33.90
N SER A 13 2.35 24.22 34.91
CA SER A 13 2.13 25.68 34.84
C SER A 13 3.43 26.48 34.93
N LEU A 14 4.40 26.01 35.72
CA LEU A 14 5.73 26.65 35.88
C LEU A 14 6.61 26.46 34.63
N SER A 15 6.48 25.32 33.91
CA SER A 15 7.22 25.11 32.66
C SER A 15 6.66 25.91 31.46
N LEU A 16 5.39 26.28 31.48
CA LEU A 16 4.79 27.13 30.45
C LEU A 16 5.15 28.60 30.62
N SER A 17 5.21 29.10 31.88
CA SER A 17 5.60 30.49 32.15
C SER A 17 7.07 30.77 31.85
N LEU A 18 7.96 29.79 32.07
CA LEU A 18 9.38 29.90 31.71
C LEU A 18 9.67 29.80 30.21
N ARG A 19 8.76 29.18 29.43
CA ARG A 19 8.88 29.16 27.96
C ARG A 19 8.36 30.45 27.29
N LEU A 20 7.35 31.07 27.87
CA LEU A 20 6.83 32.36 27.38
C LEU A 20 7.80 33.53 27.67
N SER A 21 8.46 33.56 28.82
CA SER A 21 9.43 34.59 29.13
C SER A 21 10.72 34.50 28.30
N ARG A 22 11.10 33.31 27.82
CA ARG A 22 12.23 33.14 26.87
C ARG A 22 11.89 33.54 25.45
N CYS A 23 10.63 33.48 25.00
CA CYS A 23 10.21 33.97 23.70
C CYS A 23 10.18 35.52 23.65
N GLU A 24 9.69 36.18 24.69
CA GLU A 24 9.66 37.65 24.74
C GLU A 24 11.05 38.30 24.77
N HIS A 25 12.04 37.69 25.43
CA HIS A 25 13.43 38.19 25.39
C HIS A 25 14.13 37.96 24.04
N ARG A 26 13.72 37.00 23.23
CA ARG A 26 14.27 36.81 21.87
C ARG A 26 13.67 37.78 20.86
N VAL A 27 12.42 38.14 21.01
CA VAL A 27 11.75 39.11 20.11
C VAL A 27 12.28 40.53 20.38
N ARG A 28 12.52 40.93 21.63
CA ARG A 28 13.16 42.24 21.94
C ARG A 28 14.63 42.36 21.51
N ALA A 29 15.36 41.25 21.43
CA ALA A 29 16.76 41.27 20.95
C ALA A 29 16.85 41.39 19.43
N MET A 30 15.79 41.02 18.66
CA MET A 30 15.74 41.20 17.22
C MET A 30 15.26 42.60 16.77
N GLU A 31 14.51 43.34 17.64
CA GLU A 31 14.10 44.71 17.32
C GLU A 31 15.15 45.76 17.58
N MET A 32 16.25 45.50 18.34
CA MET A 32 17.36 46.41 18.52
C MET A 32 18.52 46.29 17.54
N ALA A 33 18.47 45.34 16.61
CA ALA A 33 19.51 45.12 15.60
C ALA A 33 19.25 45.81 14.25
N THR A 34 18.14 46.55 14.10
CA THR A 34 17.72 47.15 12.82
C THR A 34 17.83 48.68 12.77
N CYS A 35 18.46 49.31 13.71
CA CYS A 35 18.69 50.77 13.68
C CYS A 35 20.17 51.10 13.85
N SER A 36 20.99 50.95 12.83
CA SER A 36 22.18 51.76 12.54
C SER A 36 22.96 51.22 11.32
N PHE A 37 22.64 51.74 10.17
CA PHE A 37 23.59 51.94 9.09
C PHE A 37 23.03 53.02 8.15
N HIS A 38 23.52 54.24 8.38
CA HIS A 38 23.39 55.36 7.46
C HIS A 38 24.74 55.56 6.73
N GLY A 39 24.67 55.65 5.44
CA GLY A 39 25.47 56.53 4.62
C GLY A 39 26.87 56.11 4.23
N SER A 40 27.04 55.69 2.99
CA SER A 40 28.08 56.26 2.11
C SER A 40 27.82 55.83 0.66
N SER A 41 27.65 56.85 -0.14
CA SER A 41 27.55 56.88 -1.58
C SER A 41 28.86 56.49 -2.25
N PHE A 42 28.81 55.58 -3.25
CA PHE A 42 29.82 55.51 -4.29
C PHE A 42 29.16 55.28 -5.66
N SER A 43 29.57 56.19 -6.57
CA SER A 43 29.12 56.40 -7.93
C SER A 43 29.55 55.31 -8.90
N ILE A 44 28.66 55.05 -9.84
CA ILE A 44 28.85 54.23 -11.06
C ILE A 44 29.54 55.07 -12.14
N PRO A 45 30.35 54.51 -13.00
CA PRO A 45 30.46 54.98 -14.37
C PRO A 45 29.98 53.96 -15.39
N ASN A 46 29.11 54.45 -16.26
CA ASN A 46 28.66 53.82 -17.50
C ASN A 46 29.76 53.97 -18.59
N PRO A 47 29.92 53.05 -19.52
CA PRO A 47 30.24 53.45 -20.86
C PRO A 47 29.36 52.83 -21.97
N ARG A 48 28.74 53.72 -22.69
CA ARG A 48 28.71 53.94 -24.18
C ARG A 48 28.32 52.74 -25.06
N SER A 49 27.19 53.01 -25.69
CA SER A 49 26.63 52.63 -26.97
C SER A 49 27.64 52.48 -28.17
N THR A 50 27.38 51.43 -28.98
CA THR A 50 27.53 51.53 -30.43
C THR A 50 26.41 50.72 -31.13
N SER A 51 25.76 51.45 -32.03
CA SER A 51 24.70 51.07 -32.93
C SER A 51 25.22 50.24 -34.12
N LEU A 52 24.38 49.33 -34.66
CA LEU A 52 24.17 49.19 -36.11
C LEU A 52 23.05 48.20 -36.46
N SER A 53 22.01 48.80 -37.00
CA SER A 53 21.18 48.47 -38.17
C SER A 53 20.48 47.11 -38.30
N SER A 54 19.18 47.25 -38.39
CA SER A 54 18.05 46.42 -38.86
C SER A 54 18.14 46.06 -40.40
N PRO A 55 17.13 45.39 -41.06
CA PRO A 55 15.75 45.01 -40.67
C PRO A 55 15.23 43.67 -41.20
N LEU A 56 14.14 43.24 -40.62
CA LEU A 56 12.91 42.48 -40.98
C LEU A 56 12.80 41.82 -42.39
N PRO A 57 11.91 40.76 -42.63
CA PRO A 57 10.48 40.89 -42.35
C PRO A 57 9.70 39.62 -41.87
N VAL A 58 8.57 39.95 -41.32
CA VAL A 58 7.34 39.22 -40.95
C VAL A 58 6.76 38.35 -42.09
N ALA A 59 6.24 37.16 -41.74
CA ALA A 59 5.09 36.55 -42.42
C ALA A 59 4.27 35.74 -41.45
N LYS A 60 3.07 36.26 -41.14
CA LYS A 60 1.92 35.55 -40.58
C LYS A 60 1.30 34.69 -41.69
N GLN A 61 0.97 33.46 -41.41
CA GLN A 61 -0.10 32.78 -42.14
C GLN A 61 -1.02 32.04 -41.16
N LEU A 62 -2.21 32.60 -41.01
CA LEU A 62 -3.45 31.90 -40.57
C LEU A 62 -3.87 30.92 -41.66
N PHE A 63 -4.26 29.72 -41.29
CA PHE A 63 -5.10 28.89 -42.12
C PHE A 63 -6.35 28.45 -41.36
N CYS A 64 -7.46 29.07 -41.75
CA CYS A 64 -8.82 28.55 -41.57
C CYS A 64 -9.06 27.43 -42.59
N PHE A 65 -9.64 26.31 -42.13
CA PHE A 65 -10.26 25.33 -43.05
C PHE A 65 -11.76 25.26 -42.79
N THR A 66 -12.51 25.74 -43.80
CA THR A 66 -13.93 25.51 -43.98
C THR A 66 -14.14 24.25 -44.82
N LEU A 67 -15.13 23.43 -44.41
CA LEU A 67 -15.66 22.32 -45.19
C LEU A 67 -16.42 22.80 -46.45
N PRO A 68 -16.46 21.98 -47.50
CA PRO A 68 -17.69 21.84 -48.26
C PRO A 68 -18.10 20.37 -48.52
N SER A 69 -19.40 20.20 -48.58
CA SER A 69 -20.18 19.02 -48.88
C SER A 69 -20.26 18.74 -50.38
N SER A 70 -20.56 17.44 -50.67
CA SER A 70 -21.30 16.86 -51.79
C SER A 70 -20.63 16.56 -53.10
N SER A 71 -20.75 15.31 -53.44
CA SER A 71 -21.24 14.65 -54.66
C SER A 71 -20.32 14.34 -55.81
N THR A 72 -20.55 13.11 -56.30
CA THR A 72 -20.43 12.53 -57.64
C THR A 72 -19.18 11.75 -58.05
N ALA A 73 -19.46 10.51 -58.35
CA ALA A 73 -18.62 9.45 -58.88
C ALA A 73 -17.95 9.80 -60.22
N LYS A 74 -16.72 9.31 -60.42
CA LYS A 74 -16.26 8.81 -61.75
C LYS A 74 -15.20 7.73 -61.57
N THR A 75 -15.54 6.58 -62.10
CA THR A 75 -14.75 5.38 -62.30
C THR A 75 -13.59 5.65 -63.26
N THR A 76 -12.38 5.28 -62.89
CA THR A 76 -11.27 5.13 -63.84
C THR A 76 -10.52 3.83 -63.51
N THR A 77 -10.68 2.88 -64.43
CA THR A 77 -10.01 1.59 -64.49
C THR A 77 -8.56 1.74 -64.94
N PHE A 78 -7.64 1.26 -64.11
CA PHE A 78 -6.25 1.00 -64.56
C PHE A 78 -6.01 -0.50 -64.67
N LYS A 79 -5.72 -0.95 -65.88
CA LYS A 79 -5.24 -2.31 -66.19
C LYS A 79 -3.77 -2.43 -65.84
N LEU A 80 -3.41 -3.34 -64.97
CA LEU A 80 -2.03 -3.79 -64.78
C LEU A 80 -1.89 -5.26 -65.18
N ARG A 81 -0.88 -5.48 -65.99
CA ARG A 81 -0.48 -6.73 -66.62
C ARG A 81 -0.10 -7.82 -65.63
N SER A 82 -0.61 -9.02 -65.84
CA SER A 82 -0.28 -10.24 -65.13
C SER A 82 1.17 -10.69 -65.32
N ARG A 83 1.83 -11.05 -64.21
CA ARG A 83 2.94 -12.01 -64.18
C ARG A 83 2.56 -13.14 -63.22
N ASN A 84 2.68 -14.36 -63.69
CA ASN A 84 2.34 -15.60 -63.00
C ASN A 84 3.00 -15.76 -61.62
N PRO A 85 2.24 -16.16 -60.58
CA PRO A 85 2.83 -16.64 -59.34
C PRO A 85 2.93 -18.15 -59.29
N LYS A 86 4.04 -18.62 -58.76
CA LYS A 86 4.30 -20.02 -58.41
C LYS A 86 3.32 -20.48 -57.31
N ARG A 87 2.85 -21.72 -57.44
CA ARG A 87 1.98 -22.41 -56.51
C ARG A 87 2.55 -22.39 -55.07
N PHE A 88 1.83 -21.81 -54.13
CA PHE A 88 1.93 -22.09 -52.70
C PHE A 88 0.71 -22.92 -52.29
N SER A 89 0.97 -23.94 -51.47
CA SER A 89 -0.01 -24.85 -50.91
C SER A 89 -1.03 -24.09 -50.04
N ALA A 90 -2.31 -24.37 -50.29
CA ALA A 90 -3.40 -23.81 -49.50
C ALA A 90 -3.42 -24.43 -48.09
N HIS A 91 -3.25 -23.59 -47.08
CA HIS A 91 -3.72 -23.90 -45.72
C HIS A 91 -5.24 -23.72 -45.68
N PRO A 92 -5.97 -24.57 -44.93
CA PRO A 92 -7.42 -24.44 -44.83
C PRO A 92 -7.77 -23.10 -44.12
N PRO A 93 -8.89 -22.47 -44.51
CA PRO A 93 -9.32 -21.21 -43.86
C PRO A 93 -9.63 -21.47 -42.39
N ILE A 94 -9.03 -20.67 -41.51
CA ILE A 94 -9.44 -20.59 -40.12
C ILE A 94 -10.87 -20.05 -40.13
N LYS A 95 -11.84 -20.90 -39.86
CA LYS A 95 -13.21 -20.49 -39.53
C LYS A 95 -13.15 -19.79 -38.18
N CYS A 96 -13.13 -18.48 -38.21
CA CYS A 96 -13.40 -17.67 -37.03
C CYS A 96 -14.89 -17.88 -36.70
N SER A 97 -15.20 -18.53 -35.59
CA SER A 97 -16.55 -18.78 -35.13
C SER A 97 -17.15 -17.49 -34.53
N VAL A 98 -17.60 -16.61 -35.44
CA VAL A 98 -18.38 -15.41 -35.04
C VAL A 98 -19.73 -15.81 -34.43
N SER A 99 -20.22 -17.03 -34.71
CA SER A 99 -21.47 -17.56 -34.16
C SER A 99 -21.41 -17.88 -32.67
N GLU A 100 -20.30 -18.44 -32.15
CA GLU A 100 -20.18 -18.78 -30.73
C GLU A 100 -20.07 -17.54 -29.81
N ALA A 101 -19.38 -16.49 -30.30
CA ALA A 101 -19.30 -15.23 -29.55
C ALA A 101 -20.64 -14.49 -29.48
N THR A 102 -21.46 -14.57 -30.55
CA THR A 102 -22.81 -13.97 -30.59
C THR A 102 -23.82 -14.77 -29.77
N GLU A 103 -23.75 -16.09 -29.75
CA GLU A 103 -24.59 -16.91 -28.88
C GLU A 103 -24.23 -16.73 -27.39
N ALA A 104 -22.96 -16.70 -27.05
CA ALA A 104 -22.51 -16.42 -25.68
C ALA A 104 -22.97 -15.04 -25.21
N ALA A 105 -22.86 -14.00 -26.04
CA ALA A 105 -23.35 -12.67 -25.76
C ALA A 105 -24.88 -12.59 -25.65
N ALA A 106 -25.62 -13.33 -26.45
CA ALA A 106 -27.08 -13.42 -26.37
C ALA A 106 -27.53 -14.13 -25.11
N ILE A 107 -26.88 -15.22 -24.71
CA ILE A 107 -27.15 -15.96 -23.45
C ILE A 107 -26.82 -15.07 -22.22
N GLU A 108 -25.73 -14.34 -22.27
CA GLU A 108 -25.34 -13.39 -21.22
C GLU A 108 -26.38 -12.25 -21.08
N THR A 109 -26.86 -11.74 -22.21
CA THR A 109 -27.90 -10.68 -22.23
C THR A 109 -29.24 -11.20 -21.70
N GLU A 110 -29.61 -12.41 -22.08
CA GLU A 110 -30.83 -13.07 -21.58
C GLU A 110 -30.73 -13.41 -20.07
N ARG A 111 -29.55 -13.81 -19.61
CA ARG A 111 -29.25 -14.01 -18.19
C ARG A 111 -29.37 -12.70 -17.40
N ARG A 112 -28.80 -11.60 -17.91
CA ARG A 112 -28.90 -10.27 -17.28
C ARG A 112 -30.34 -9.74 -17.22
N SER A 113 -31.19 -10.06 -18.18
CA SER A 113 -32.60 -9.65 -18.19
C SER A 113 -33.46 -10.37 -17.13
N LYS A 114 -33.03 -11.52 -16.63
CA LYS A 114 -33.71 -12.29 -15.58
C LYS A 114 -33.27 -11.88 -14.16
N LEU A 115 -32.18 -11.11 -14.03
CA LEU A 115 -31.68 -10.69 -12.72
C LEU A 115 -32.55 -9.61 -12.10
N MET A 116 -33.09 -9.88 -10.91
CA MET A 116 -33.81 -8.91 -10.11
C MET A 116 -32.86 -8.22 -9.13
N ARG A 117 -33.00 -6.90 -8.95
CA ARG A 117 -32.20 -6.17 -7.95
C ARG A 117 -32.96 -6.08 -6.62
N ARG A 118 -32.30 -6.46 -5.54
CA ARG A 118 -32.82 -6.27 -4.18
C ARG A 118 -32.80 -4.80 -3.79
N THR A 119 -33.85 -4.35 -3.14
CA THR A 119 -34.00 -2.97 -2.65
C THR A 119 -33.67 -2.82 -1.16
N ASP A 120 -33.72 -3.94 -0.44
CA ASP A 120 -33.55 -4.04 1.01
C ASP A 120 -32.10 -4.26 1.48
N ILE A 121 -31.17 -4.51 0.55
CA ILE A 121 -29.73 -4.71 0.86
C ILE A 121 -28.87 -3.79 0.00
N ARG A 122 -27.77 -3.29 0.60
CA ARG A 122 -26.65 -2.65 -0.09
C ARG A 122 -25.35 -3.25 0.39
N ASN A 123 -24.48 -3.68 -0.54
CA ASN A 123 -23.13 -4.16 -0.22
C ASN A 123 -22.15 -3.10 -0.70
N ILE A 124 -21.38 -2.53 0.20
CA ILE A 124 -20.44 -1.44 -0.08
C ILE A 124 -19.06 -1.74 0.47
N ALA A 125 -18.02 -1.31 -0.25
CA ALA A 125 -16.66 -1.30 0.23
C ALA A 125 -16.23 0.14 0.57
N ILE A 126 -15.52 0.33 1.67
CA ILE A 126 -14.98 1.64 2.02
C ILE A 126 -13.49 1.69 1.65
N VAL A 127 -13.16 2.66 0.80
CA VAL A 127 -11.82 2.88 0.26
C VAL A 127 -11.32 4.25 0.69
N ALA A 128 -10.13 4.30 1.26
CA ALA A 128 -9.47 5.53 1.64
C ALA A 128 -7.96 5.38 1.65
N HIS A 129 -7.25 6.48 1.52
CA HIS A 129 -5.83 6.53 1.87
C HIS A 129 -5.63 6.42 3.40
N VAL A 130 -4.41 6.07 3.81
CA VAL A 130 -4.00 6.11 5.22
C VAL A 130 -4.29 7.51 5.79
N ASP A 131 -4.77 7.58 7.00
CA ASP A 131 -5.13 8.83 7.71
C ASP A 131 -6.25 9.70 7.10
N HIS A 132 -6.89 9.32 5.99
CA HIS A 132 -8.06 10.05 5.47
C HIS A 132 -9.31 9.90 6.36
N GLY A 133 -9.24 9.10 7.43
CA GLY A 133 -10.27 8.95 8.44
C GLY A 133 -11.34 7.91 8.10
N LYS A 134 -10.97 6.86 7.35
CA LYS A 134 -11.82 5.71 7.03
C LYS A 134 -12.44 5.09 8.28
N THR A 135 -11.61 4.61 9.21
CA THR A 135 -12.04 3.98 10.47
C THR A 135 -12.91 4.92 11.30
N THR A 136 -12.53 6.20 11.38
CA THR A 136 -13.30 7.21 12.13
C THR A 136 -14.69 7.42 11.53
N LEU A 137 -14.82 7.43 10.20
CA LEU A 137 -16.09 7.57 9.51
C LEU A 137 -16.98 6.33 9.74
N VAL A 138 -16.41 5.13 9.61
CA VAL A 138 -17.12 3.88 9.87
C VAL A 138 -17.59 3.79 11.33
N ASP A 139 -16.74 4.15 12.27
CA ASP A 139 -17.11 4.26 13.69
C ASP A 139 -18.25 5.25 13.92
N ALA A 140 -18.24 6.39 13.22
CA ALA A 140 -19.33 7.36 13.32
C ALA A 140 -20.64 6.81 12.73
N MET A 141 -20.58 6.10 11.58
CA MET A 141 -21.74 5.41 11.00
C MET A 141 -22.33 4.37 11.97
N LEU A 142 -21.47 3.65 12.68
CA LEU A 142 -21.87 2.62 13.66
C LEU A 142 -22.38 3.22 14.97
N ARG A 143 -21.81 4.34 15.44
CA ARG A 143 -22.27 5.05 16.65
C ARG A 143 -23.71 5.55 16.52
N GLN A 144 -24.15 5.94 15.34
CA GLN A 144 -25.55 6.27 15.09
C GLN A 144 -26.46 5.03 15.22
N SER A 145 -25.91 3.84 15.06
CA SER A 145 -26.58 2.56 15.38
C SER A 145 -26.32 2.01 16.80
N LYS A 146 -25.73 2.83 17.73
CA LYS A 146 -25.50 2.60 19.17
C LYS A 146 -24.35 1.68 19.60
N GLU A 147 -23.25 1.49 18.84
CA GLU A 147 -22.11 0.66 19.29
C GLU A 147 -20.72 1.19 18.92
N ARG A 148 -19.66 0.64 19.59
CA ARG A 148 -18.26 1.12 19.54
C ARG A 148 -17.28 0.11 18.96
N ILE A 149 -16.24 0.59 18.22
CA ILE A 149 -14.86 0.10 18.00
C ILE A 149 -14.63 -0.86 16.84
N MET A 150 -13.90 -0.36 15.80
CA MET A 150 -13.41 -1.18 14.67
C MET A 150 -12.00 -1.72 14.82
N ASP A 151 -11.08 -1.05 15.51
CA ASP A 151 -9.68 -1.45 15.54
C ASP A 151 -9.40 -2.48 16.62
N SER A 152 -9.45 -3.76 16.24
CA SER A 152 -9.14 -4.90 17.12
C SER A 152 -7.70 -5.40 17.00
N ASN A 153 -6.96 -5.02 15.94
CA ASN A 153 -5.60 -5.48 15.69
C ASN A 153 -4.56 -4.43 16.11
N ASP A 154 -3.68 -4.79 17.05
CA ASP A 154 -2.66 -3.88 17.57
C ASP A 154 -1.68 -3.44 16.48
N LEU A 155 -1.36 -4.30 15.50
CA LEU A 155 -0.48 -3.97 14.38
C LEU A 155 -1.10 -2.94 13.43
N GLU A 156 -2.41 -3.00 13.19
CA GLU A 156 -3.13 -2.00 12.41
C GLU A 156 -3.11 -0.62 13.10
N ARG A 157 -3.29 -0.60 14.44
CA ARG A 157 -3.22 0.64 15.22
C ARG A 157 -1.82 1.26 15.25
N GLU A 158 -0.78 0.43 15.38
CA GLU A 158 0.61 0.90 15.39
C GLU A 158 1.04 1.48 14.05
N ARG A 159 0.61 0.86 12.95
CA ARG A 159 0.99 1.28 11.59
C ARG A 159 0.01 2.28 10.96
N GLY A 160 -1.17 2.47 11.55
CA GLY A 160 -2.21 3.34 11.02
C GLY A 160 -2.86 2.85 9.72
N ILE A 161 -2.67 1.57 9.33
CA ILE A 161 -3.17 0.99 8.09
C ILE A 161 -4.13 -0.16 8.35
N THR A 162 -5.15 -0.32 7.50
CA THR A 162 -5.96 -1.54 7.48
C THR A 162 -5.21 -2.64 6.75
N ILE A 163 -5.02 -3.78 7.39
CA ILE A 163 -4.31 -4.95 6.86
C ILE A 163 -5.30 -6.00 6.40
N LEU A 164 -6.29 -6.30 7.23
CA LEU A 164 -7.32 -7.31 6.98
C LEU A 164 -8.69 -6.68 6.75
N SER A 165 -9.43 -7.21 5.80
CA SER A 165 -10.81 -6.82 5.57
C SER A 165 -11.71 -7.20 6.75
N LYS A 166 -12.60 -6.29 7.15
CA LYS A 166 -13.60 -6.51 8.19
C LYS A 166 -15.00 -6.32 7.62
N ASN A 167 -15.87 -7.28 7.90
CA ASN A 167 -17.26 -7.22 7.49
C ASN A 167 -18.11 -6.70 8.64
N THR A 168 -18.89 -5.67 8.37
CA THR A 168 -19.84 -5.08 9.30
C THR A 168 -21.17 -4.83 8.60
N SER A 169 -22.25 -4.70 9.35
CA SER A 169 -23.51 -4.29 8.77
C SER A 169 -24.24 -3.27 9.65
N ILE A 170 -24.97 -2.40 9.00
CA ILE A 170 -25.79 -1.36 9.62
C ILE A 170 -27.19 -1.47 9.07
N THR A 171 -28.19 -1.27 9.91
CA THR A 171 -29.58 -1.14 9.48
C THR A 171 -29.94 0.36 9.42
N TYR A 172 -30.31 0.84 8.26
CA TYR A 172 -30.79 2.20 8.05
C TYR A 172 -32.21 2.17 7.46
N LYS A 173 -33.17 2.73 8.21
CA LYS A 173 -34.60 2.54 7.92
C LYS A 173 -34.90 1.03 7.84
N ASP A 174 -35.46 0.55 6.76
CA ASP A 174 -35.78 -0.86 6.55
C ASP A 174 -34.76 -1.60 5.67
N SER A 175 -33.59 -1.00 5.45
CA SER A 175 -32.56 -1.56 4.57
C SER A 175 -31.28 -1.92 5.35
N LYS A 176 -30.71 -3.09 5.01
CA LYS A 176 -29.42 -3.55 5.52
C LYS A 176 -28.30 -3.05 4.63
N ILE A 177 -27.33 -2.39 5.21
CA ILE A 177 -26.11 -1.94 4.53
C ILE A 177 -24.93 -2.76 5.04
N ASN A 178 -24.41 -3.67 4.23
CA ASN A 178 -23.19 -4.40 4.52
C ASN A 178 -22.00 -3.52 4.12
N ILE A 179 -21.09 -3.31 5.06
CA ILE A 179 -19.93 -2.47 4.91
C ILE A 179 -18.70 -3.35 5.03
N ILE A 180 -17.85 -3.35 4.00
CA ILE A 180 -16.59 -4.08 4.00
C ILE A 180 -15.46 -3.07 4.06
N ASP A 181 -14.66 -3.12 5.12
CA ASP A 181 -13.46 -2.32 5.26
C ASP A 181 -12.34 -2.88 4.38
N THR A 182 -11.73 -2.04 3.52
CA THR A 182 -10.72 -2.47 2.55
C THR A 182 -9.34 -1.94 2.92
N PRO A 183 -8.28 -2.75 2.74
CA PRO A 183 -6.91 -2.25 2.79
C PRO A 183 -6.69 -1.17 1.73
N GLY A 184 -5.94 -0.10 2.07
CA GLY A 184 -5.63 0.99 1.15
C GLY A 184 -4.33 0.77 0.35
N HIS A 185 -3.41 -0.05 0.85
CA HIS A 185 -2.09 -0.21 0.26
C HIS A 185 -2.09 -1.21 -0.92
N SER A 186 -1.32 -0.90 -1.98
CA SER A 186 -1.22 -1.73 -3.21
C SER A 186 -0.72 -3.15 -2.95
N ASP A 187 0.09 -3.37 -1.91
CA ASP A 187 0.62 -4.68 -1.54
C ASP A 187 -0.48 -5.67 -1.12
N PHE A 188 -1.65 -5.15 -0.70
CA PHE A 188 -2.84 -5.93 -0.35
C PHE A 188 -3.86 -6.02 -1.50
N GLY A 189 -3.41 -5.81 -2.75
CA GLY A 189 -4.27 -5.85 -3.93
C GLY A 189 -5.12 -7.12 -4.04
N GLY A 190 -4.59 -8.27 -3.63
CA GLY A 190 -5.35 -9.52 -3.61
C GLY A 190 -6.55 -9.51 -2.64
N GLU A 191 -6.44 -8.82 -1.50
CA GLU A 191 -7.56 -8.59 -0.59
C GLU A 191 -8.62 -7.70 -1.24
N VAL A 192 -8.18 -6.60 -1.86
CA VAL A 192 -9.05 -5.64 -2.54
C VAL A 192 -9.84 -6.32 -3.66
N GLU A 193 -9.18 -7.11 -4.51
CA GLU A 193 -9.84 -7.83 -5.63
C GLU A 193 -10.90 -8.81 -5.10
N ARG A 194 -10.65 -9.49 -3.99
CA ARG A 194 -11.63 -10.39 -3.35
C ARG A 194 -12.84 -9.62 -2.83
N ILE A 195 -12.62 -8.49 -2.17
CA ILE A 195 -13.69 -7.66 -1.60
C ILE A 195 -14.57 -7.07 -2.70
N LEU A 196 -13.97 -6.57 -3.78
CA LEU A 196 -14.70 -6.00 -4.90
C LEU A 196 -15.66 -7.00 -5.55
N ASN A 197 -15.38 -8.31 -5.48
CA ASN A 197 -16.31 -9.34 -5.94
C ASN A 197 -17.57 -9.50 -5.06
N MET A 198 -17.60 -8.92 -3.86
CA MET A 198 -18.75 -9.03 -2.93
C MET A 198 -19.68 -7.83 -2.95
N VAL A 199 -19.25 -6.70 -3.53
CA VAL A 199 -19.95 -5.41 -3.42
C VAL A 199 -20.49 -4.91 -4.76
N GLU A 200 -21.43 -3.98 -4.72
CA GLU A 200 -21.97 -3.26 -5.88
C GLU A 200 -21.50 -1.82 -5.99
N GLY A 201 -20.91 -1.30 -4.93
CA GLY A 201 -20.42 0.07 -4.93
C GLY A 201 -19.36 0.34 -3.87
N ILE A 202 -18.70 1.47 -4.02
CA ILE A 202 -17.65 1.90 -3.12
C ILE A 202 -17.93 3.29 -2.54
N LEU A 203 -17.52 3.50 -1.29
CA LEU A 203 -17.37 4.81 -0.68
C LEU A 203 -15.90 5.21 -0.76
N LEU A 204 -15.61 6.19 -1.60
CA LEU A 204 -14.27 6.76 -1.72
C LEU A 204 -14.12 7.89 -0.74
N VAL A 205 -13.39 7.67 0.37
CA VAL A 205 -13.16 8.69 1.40
C VAL A 205 -11.87 9.44 1.10
N VAL A 206 -11.98 10.76 0.93
CA VAL A 206 -10.86 11.64 0.60
C VAL A 206 -10.75 12.74 1.65
N ASP A 207 -9.53 13.05 2.09
CA ASP A 207 -9.28 14.17 3.02
C ASP A 207 -9.52 15.51 2.31
N SER A 208 -10.23 16.42 2.97
CA SER A 208 -10.56 17.76 2.45
C SER A 208 -9.37 18.70 2.25
N VAL A 209 -8.21 18.37 2.80
CA VAL A 209 -6.98 19.15 2.70
C VAL A 209 -6.02 18.56 1.66
N GLU A 210 -5.80 17.24 1.73
CA GLU A 210 -4.79 16.54 0.93
C GLU A 210 -5.30 16.18 -0.48
N GLY A 211 -6.58 15.80 -0.58
CA GLY A 211 -7.15 15.33 -1.84
C GLY A 211 -6.90 13.84 -2.11
N PRO A 212 -7.15 13.36 -3.33
CA PRO A 212 -6.95 11.95 -3.67
C PRO A 212 -5.47 11.61 -3.76
N MET A 213 -5.03 10.62 -2.96
CA MET A 213 -3.65 10.17 -2.86
C MET A 213 -3.37 8.95 -3.77
N PRO A 214 -2.10 8.70 -4.17
CA PRO A 214 -1.76 7.64 -5.14
C PRO A 214 -2.21 6.22 -4.77
N GLN A 215 -2.24 5.86 -3.49
CA GLN A 215 -2.70 4.54 -3.06
C GLN A 215 -4.19 4.31 -3.36
N THR A 216 -5.01 5.35 -3.22
CA THR A 216 -6.43 5.31 -3.56
C THR A 216 -6.65 5.01 -5.05
N ARG A 217 -5.71 5.43 -5.91
CA ARG A 217 -5.73 5.23 -7.36
C ARG A 217 -5.82 3.75 -7.75
N PHE A 218 -5.06 2.87 -7.08
CA PHE A 218 -5.07 1.44 -7.38
C PHE A 218 -6.44 0.82 -7.11
N VAL A 219 -7.00 1.08 -5.93
CA VAL A 219 -8.30 0.50 -5.54
C VAL A 219 -9.43 1.07 -6.39
N LEU A 220 -9.40 2.39 -6.66
CA LEU A 220 -10.38 3.05 -7.52
C LEU A 220 -10.32 2.49 -8.95
N LYS A 221 -9.12 2.31 -9.54
CA LYS A 221 -8.95 1.71 -10.86
C LYS A 221 -9.62 0.34 -10.94
N LYS A 222 -9.37 -0.53 -9.97
CA LYS A 222 -9.99 -1.85 -9.92
C LYS A 222 -11.51 -1.77 -9.79
N ALA A 223 -12.02 -0.89 -8.94
CA ALA A 223 -13.47 -0.72 -8.77
C ALA A 223 -14.15 -0.22 -10.06
N LEU A 224 -13.52 0.70 -10.80
CA LEU A 224 -14.01 1.18 -12.09
C LEU A 224 -13.97 0.08 -13.17
N GLU A 225 -12.92 -0.76 -13.19
CA GLU A 225 -12.83 -1.95 -14.07
C GLU A 225 -13.97 -2.95 -13.82
N PHE A 226 -14.40 -3.11 -12.55
CA PHE A 226 -15.55 -3.93 -12.17
C PHE A 226 -16.92 -3.26 -12.47
N GLY A 227 -16.92 -1.98 -12.83
CA GLY A 227 -18.15 -1.22 -13.10
C GLY A 227 -18.95 -0.87 -11.83
N HIS A 228 -18.29 -0.74 -10.68
CA HIS A 228 -18.95 -0.38 -9.42
C HIS A 228 -19.39 1.08 -9.39
N ALA A 229 -20.53 1.34 -8.73
CA ALA A 229 -20.96 2.69 -8.42
C ALA A 229 -20.06 3.33 -7.36
N VAL A 230 -19.71 4.61 -7.53
CA VAL A 230 -18.83 5.34 -6.61
C VAL A 230 -19.57 6.48 -5.96
N VAL A 231 -19.46 6.58 -4.63
CA VAL A 231 -19.86 7.76 -3.86
C VAL A 231 -18.60 8.35 -3.24
N VAL A 232 -18.31 9.62 -3.53
CA VAL A 232 -17.13 10.31 -3.00
C VAL A 232 -17.50 11.01 -1.70
N VAL A 233 -16.73 10.76 -0.64
CA VAL A 233 -16.91 11.38 0.68
C VAL A 233 -15.71 12.27 0.97
N VAL A 234 -15.89 13.58 0.92
CA VAL A 234 -14.87 14.57 1.32
C VAL A 234 -14.93 14.72 2.83
N ASN A 235 -14.00 14.05 3.50
CA ASN A 235 -13.94 13.96 4.96
C ASN A 235 -13.07 15.08 5.58
N LYS A 236 -13.18 15.25 6.90
CA LYS A 236 -12.45 16.26 7.70
C LYS A 236 -12.74 17.71 7.27
N ILE A 237 -13.96 17.97 6.81
CA ILE A 237 -14.40 19.31 6.38
C ILE A 237 -14.35 20.35 7.52
N ASP A 238 -14.26 19.91 8.76
CA ASP A 238 -14.13 20.73 9.96
C ASP A 238 -12.73 21.34 10.15
N ARG A 239 -11.74 20.98 9.33
CA ARG A 239 -10.41 21.57 9.37
C ARG A 239 -10.40 22.99 8.77
N PRO A 240 -9.71 23.97 9.41
CA PRO A 240 -9.62 25.34 8.88
C PRO A 240 -8.93 25.44 7.51
N SER A 241 -8.12 24.45 7.16
CA SER A 241 -7.38 24.36 5.89
C SER A 241 -8.14 23.54 4.82
N ALA A 242 -9.40 23.17 5.06
CA ALA A 242 -10.19 22.41 4.10
C ALA A 242 -10.36 23.14 2.76
N ARG A 243 -10.21 22.41 1.64
CA ARG A 243 -10.32 22.91 0.27
C ARG A 243 -11.24 22.01 -0.55
N PRO A 244 -12.54 21.96 -0.24
CA PRO A 244 -13.45 20.97 -0.81
C PRO A 244 -13.53 21.03 -2.34
N ASP A 245 -13.57 22.23 -2.95
CA ASP A 245 -13.64 22.40 -4.40
C ASP A 245 -12.38 21.88 -5.10
N PHE A 246 -11.21 22.12 -4.53
CA PHE A 246 -9.95 21.57 -5.04
C PHE A 246 -9.97 20.04 -5.00
N VAL A 247 -10.42 19.45 -3.91
CA VAL A 247 -10.46 17.99 -3.73
C VAL A 247 -11.42 17.34 -4.72
N ILE A 248 -12.59 17.92 -4.96
CA ILE A 248 -13.54 17.40 -5.96
C ILE A 248 -12.95 17.46 -7.36
N ASN A 249 -12.36 18.61 -7.75
CA ASN A 249 -11.74 18.75 -9.06
C ASN A 249 -10.58 17.75 -9.26
N SER A 250 -9.70 17.59 -8.26
CA SER A 250 -8.60 16.61 -8.31
C SER A 250 -9.12 15.17 -8.34
N THR A 251 -10.23 14.88 -7.67
CA THR A 251 -10.86 13.56 -7.74
C THR A 251 -11.46 13.32 -9.13
N PHE A 252 -12.12 14.31 -9.72
CA PHE A 252 -12.63 14.23 -11.08
C PHE A 252 -11.51 14.02 -12.11
N GLU A 253 -10.39 14.75 -12.01
CA GLU A 253 -9.20 14.54 -12.83
C GLU A 253 -8.66 13.10 -12.69
N LEU A 254 -8.66 12.55 -11.48
CA LEU A 254 -8.25 11.17 -11.23
C LEU A 254 -9.16 10.16 -11.96
N PHE A 255 -10.48 10.38 -12.00
CA PHE A 255 -11.40 9.51 -12.74
C PHE A 255 -11.11 9.53 -14.24
N ILE A 256 -10.85 10.71 -14.80
CA ILE A 256 -10.46 10.86 -16.22
C ILE A 256 -9.13 10.14 -16.50
N GLU A 257 -8.11 10.30 -15.65
CA GLU A 257 -6.83 9.59 -15.79
C GLU A 257 -6.98 8.06 -15.76
N LEU A 258 -7.98 7.56 -15.03
CA LEU A 258 -8.28 6.13 -14.92
C LEU A 258 -9.18 5.61 -16.04
N ASN A 259 -9.51 6.44 -17.04
CA ASN A 259 -10.42 6.13 -18.16
C ASN A 259 -11.82 5.71 -17.67
N ALA A 260 -12.35 6.37 -16.65
CA ALA A 260 -13.71 6.18 -16.20
C ALA A 260 -14.72 6.58 -17.29
N THR A 261 -15.87 5.92 -17.34
CA THR A 261 -16.98 6.29 -18.25
C THR A 261 -17.62 7.59 -17.80
N ASP A 262 -18.34 8.26 -18.71
CA ASP A 262 -19.07 9.51 -18.39
C ASP A 262 -20.05 9.29 -17.22
N GLU A 263 -20.73 8.13 -17.17
CA GLU A 263 -21.61 7.74 -16.07
C GLU A 263 -20.89 7.59 -14.73
N GLN A 264 -19.64 7.09 -14.75
CA GLN A 264 -18.82 6.96 -13.55
C GLN A 264 -18.21 8.29 -13.11
N CYS A 265 -18.01 9.21 -14.04
CA CYS A 265 -17.54 10.58 -13.74
C CYS A 265 -18.64 11.47 -13.11
N ASP A 266 -19.91 11.11 -13.26
CA ASP A 266 -21.05 11.80 -12.60
C ASP A 266 -21.27 11.22 -11.19
N PHE A 267 -20.23 11.22 -10.37
CA PHE A 267 -20.30 10.71 -9.02
C PHE A 267 -20.96 11.69 -8.05
N GLN A 268 -21.69 11.17 -7.06
CA GLN A 268 -22.23 11.97 -5.97
C GLN A 268 -21.14 12.29 -4.95
N ALA A 269 -20.91 13.57 -4.68
CA ALA A 269 -20.05 14.02 -3.58
C ALA A 269 -20.87 14.29 -2.31
N ILE A 270 -20.32 13.87 -1.16
CA ILE A 270 -20.83 14.10 0.19
C ILE A 270 -19.72 14.71 1.02
N TYR A 271 -20.03 15.77 1.76
CA TYR A 271 -19.10 16.41 2.69
C TYR A 271 -19.34 15.87 4.09
N ALA A 272 -18.27 15.45 4.78
CA ALA A 272 -18.40 14.82 6.09
C ALA A 272 -17.32 15.28 7.08
N SER A 273 -17.67 15.20 8.35
CA SER A 273 -16.73 15.20 9.47
C SER A 273 -16.92 13.91 10.28
N GLY A 274 -16.07 12.90 10.02
CA GLY A 274 -16.15 11.63 10.73
C GLY A 274 -16.00 11.78 12.26
N ILE A 275 -15.19 12.72 12.73
CA ILE A 275 -15.02 12.99 14.18
C ILE A 275 -16.30 13.53 14.79
N LYS A 276 -16.99 14.45 14.12
CA LYS A 276 -18.23 15.08 14.61
C LYS A 276 -19.47 14.24 14.30
N GLY A 277 -19.38 13.24 13.40
CA GLY A 277 -20.50 12.41 12.97
C GLY A 277 -21.54 13.19 12.15
N LYS A 278 -21.11 14.18 11.37
CA LYS A 278 -21.97 15.04 10.54
C LYS A 278 -21.67 14.86 9.07
N ALA A 279 -22.71 14.94 8.23
CA ALA A 279 -22.56 14.93 6.77
C ALA A 279 -23.55 15.89 6.10
N GLY A 280 -23.25 16.28 4.85
CA GLY A 280 -24.11 17.19 4.08
C GLY A 280 -23.82 17.08 2.58
N LEU A 281 -24.74 17.62 1.78
CA LEU A 281 -24.60 17.76 0.31
C LEU A 281 -23.77 19.00 -0.08
N SER A 282 -23.52 19.89 0.87
CA SER A 282 -22.69 21.09 0.69
C SER A 282 -21.71 21.22 1.85
N ALA A 283 -20.53 21.77 1.58
CA ALA A 283 -19.50 22.00 2.59
C ALA A 283 -19.94 22.96 3.70
N ASP A 284 -20.80 23.96 3.35
CA ASP A 284 -21.24 24.99 4.26
C ASP A 284 -22.47 24.58 5.10
N ASN A 285 -23.19 23.54 4.69
CA ASN A 285 -24.42 23.12 5.35
C ASN A 285 -24.38 21.61 5.64
N LEU A 286 -23.80 21.26 6.79
CA LEU A 286 -23.79 19.90 7.30
C LEU A 286 -25.01 19.64 8.17
N ALA A 287 -25.66 18.51 7.99
CA ALA A 287 -26.69 18.02 8.92
C ALA A 287 -26.04 17.64 10.27
N ASP A 288 -26.85 17.49 11.30
CA ASP A 288 -26.37 17.10 12.64
C ASP A 288 -26.03 15.61 12.75
N ASP A 289 -26.29 14.84 11.70
CA ASP A 289 -26.08 13.40 11.61
C ASP A 289 -25.47 12.98 10.26
N LEU A 290 -25.30 11.66 10.04
CA LEU A 290 -24.84 11.07 8.79
C LEU A 290 -25.99 10.65 7.85
N ALA A 291 -27.23 11.03 8.11
CA ALA A 291 -28.38 10.68 7.26
C ALA A 291 -28.17 11.04 5.78
N PRO A 292 -27.58 12.22 5.40
CA PRO A 292 -27.30 12.52 4.01
C PRO A 292 -26.36 11.52 3.33
N LEU A 293 -25.40 10.97 4.07
CA LEU A 293 -24.51 9.92 3.57
C LEU A 293 -25.26 8.61 3.33
N PHE A 294 -26.09 8.18 4.27
CA PHE A 294 -26.91 6.97 4.11
C PHE A 294 -27.91 7.10 2.95
N GLU A 295 -28.51 8.26 2.78
CA GLU A 295 -29.42 8.52 1.66
C GLU A 295 -28.71 8.52 0.31
N ALA A 296 -27.48 9.04 0.24
CA ALA A 296 -26.64 8.94 -0.96
C ALA A 296 -26.29 7.49 -1.29
N ILE A 297 -25.91 6.67 -0.29
CA ILE A 297 -25.67 5.23 -0.47
C ILE A 297 -26.91 4.55 -1.04
N MET A 298 -28.08 4.79 -0.45
CA MET A 298 -29.33 4.15 -0.90
C MET A 298 -29.75 4.56 -2.30
N ARG A 299 -29.44 5.79 -2.71
CA ARG A 299 -29.81 6.35 -4.02
C ARG A 299 -28.83 5.96 -5.12
N CYS A 300 -27.51 6.09 -4.86
CA CYS A 300 -26.48 5.96 -5.90
C CYS A 300 -25.95 4.54 -6.05
N ILE A 301 -25.89 3.76 -4.95
CA ILE A 301 -25.41 2.40 -5.02
C ILE A 301 -26.58 1.45 -5.29
N PRO A 302 -26.54 0.68 -6.37
CA PRO A 302 -27.61 -0.27 -6.67
C PRO A 302 -27.63 -1.43 -5.66
N GLY A 303 -28.80 -2.01 -5.46
CA GLY A 303 -28.90 -3.27 -4.70
C GLY A 303 -28.31 -4.46 -5.48
N PRO A 304 -27.95 -5.55 -4.79
CA PRO A 304 -27.38 -6.73 -5.42
C PRO A 304 -28.31 -7.33 -6.47
N ALA A 305 -27.73 -7.61 -7.64
CA ALA A 305 -28.42 -8.38 -8.68
C ALA A 305 -28.45 -9.84 -8.26
N ILE A 306 -29.63 -10.41 -8.20
CA ILE A 306 -29.88 -11.79 -7.75
C ILE A 306 -30.71 -12.57 -8.77
N ASP A 307 -30.44 -13.87 -8.87
CA ASP A 307 -31.32 -14.83 -9.49
C ASP A 307 -32.13 -15.51 -8.39
N LYS A 308 -33.41 -15.13 -8.24
CA LYS A 308 -34.27 -15.58 -7.15
C LYS A 308 -34.67 -17.03 -7.29
N ASP A 309 -34.85 -17.50 -8.54
CA ASP A 309 -35.24 -18.87 -8.88
C ASP A 309 -34.05 -19.74 -9.28
N GLY A 310 -32.86 -19.15 -9.27
CA GLY A 310 -31.61 -19.81 -9.59
C GLY A 310 -31.17 -20.84 -8.55
N ALA A 311 -30.41 -21.82 -9.03
CA ALA A 311 -29.76 -22.78 -8.13
C ALA A 311 -28.78 -22.07 -7.19
N LEU A 312 -28.65 -22.59 -5.95
CA LEU A 312 -27.70 -22.06 -4.95
C LEU A 312 -26.31 -21.86 -5.54
N GLN A 313 -25.77 -20.67 -5.41
CA GLN A 313 -24.41 -20.30 -5.76
C GLN A 313 -23.86 -19.24 -4.79
N MET A 314 -22.79 -19.59 -4.06
CA MET A 314 -22.04 -18.68 -3.18
C MET A 314 -20.56 -18.74 -3.52
N LEU A 315 -19.95 -17.62 -3.86
CA LEU A 315 -18.50 -17.52 -4.08
C LEU A 315 -17.79 -17.28 -2.74
N VAL A 316 -16.82 -18.12 -2.42
CA VAL A 316 -16.00 -17.98 -1.21
C VAL A 316 -14.89 -16.95 -1.49
N THR A 317 -14.95 -15.84 -0.80
CA THR A 317 -14.03 -14.70 -1.01
C THR A 317 -13.04 -14.55 0.14
N ASN A 318 -13.39 -15.01 1.34
CA ASN A 318 -12.51 -14.96 2.49
C ASN A 318 -12.67 -16.21 3.36
N ILE A 319 -11.62 -16.56 4.11
CA ILE A 319 -11.63 -17.66 5.07
C ILE A 319 -11.05 -17.16 6.40
N GLU A 320 -11.81 -17.38 7.46
CA GLU A 320 -11.36 -17.21 8.83
C GLU A 320 -11.19 -18.59 9.48
N TYR A 321 -10.46 -18.65 10.57
CA TYR A 321 -10.25 -19.86 11.35
C TYR A 321 -10.63 -19.62 12.80
N ASP A 322 -11.47 -20.50 13.32
CA ASP A 322 -11.88 -20.54 14.71
C ASP A 322 -11.39 -21.85 15.33
N GLU A 323 -10.83 -21.81 16.55
CA GLU A 323 -10.25 -23.00 17.19
C GLU A 323 -11.27 -24.11 17.45
N HIS A 324 -12.57 -23.76 17.62
CA HIS A 324 -13.64 -24.71 17.91
C HIS A 324 -14.47 -25.08 16.67
N LYS A 325 -14.63 -24.15 15.73
CA LYS A 325 -15.49 -24.31 14.54
C LYS A 325 -14.73 -24.68 13.28
N GLY A 326 -13.40 -24.61 13.32
CA GLY A 326 -12.55 -24.84 12.18
C GLY A 326 -12.58 -23.67 11.16
N ARG A 327 -12.55 -24.00 9.87
CA ARG A 327 -12.60 -22.99 8.80
C ARG A 327 -14.00 -22.42 8.65
N ILE A 328 -14.08 -21.12 8.55
CA ILE A 328 -15.29 -20.33 8.32
C ILE A 328 -15.16 -19.67 6.96
N ALA A 329 -15.93 -20.14 5.99
CA ALA A 329 -15.96 -19.56 4.65
C ALA A 329 -16.89 -18.36 4.60
N ILE A 330 -16.40 -17.23 4.13
CA ILE A 330 -17.15 -15.98 4.00
C ILE A 330 -17.30 -15.66 2.52
N GLY A 331 -18.51 -15.25 2.13
CA GLY A 331 -18.77 -14.86 0.76
C GLY A 331 -20.15 -14.31 0.56
N ARG A 332 -20.40 -13.86 -0.67
CA ARG A 332 -21.71 -13.39 -1.10
C ARG A 332 -22.52 -14.52 -1.72
N LEU A 333 -23.78 -14.61 -1.37
CA LEU A 333 -24.72 -15.50 -2.00
C LEU A 333 -25.28 -14.86 -3.29
N HIS A 334 -24.94 -15.41 -4.47
CA HIS A 334 -25.34 -14.89 -5.76
C HIS A 334 -26.71 -15.34 -6.20
N ALA A 335 -27.08 -16.59 -5.91
CA ALA A 335 -28.35 -17.17 -6.29
C ALA A 335 -28.86 -18.16 -5.25
N GLY A 336 -30.16 -18.34 -5.19
CA GLY A 336 -30.85 -19.32 -4.35
C GLY A 336 -30.89 -18.96 -2.86
N VAL A 337 -31.14 -19.97 -2.01
CA VAL A 337 -31.23 -19.83 -0.56
C VAL A 337 -30.32 -20.88 0.09
N LEU A 338 -29.46 -20.44 0.98
CA LEU A 338 -28.62 -21.32 1.79
C LEU A 338 -29.25 -21.55 3.16
N ARG A 339 -29.28 -22.80 3.63
CA ARG A 339 -29.87 -23.17 4.91
C ARG A 339 -28.88 -23.96 5.78
N LYS A 340 -28.99 -23.79 7.07
CA LYS A 340 -28.27 -24.60 8.05
C LYS A 340 -28.61 -26.10 7.87
N GLY A 341 -27.58 -26.95 7.93
CA GLY A 341 -27.72 -28.40 7.76
C GLY A 341 -27.88 -28.87 6.31
N MET A 342 -27.85 -27.98 5.32
CA MET A 342 -28.01 -28.28 3.90
C MET A 342 -26.78 -29.00 3.35
N ASP A 343 -27.02 -30.05 2.51
CA ASP A 343 -25.97 -30.66 1.71
C ASP A 343 -25.69 -29.82 0.46
N VAL A 344 -24.46 -29.51 0.23
CA VAL A 344 -23.98 -28.64 -0.86
C VAL A 344 -22.87 -29.30 -1.66
N LYS A 345 -22.62 -28.84 -2.85
CA LYS A 345 -21.39 -29.14 -3.61
C LYS A 345 -20.42 -27.97 -3.48
N VAL A 346 -19.16 -28.26 -3.24
CA VAL A 346 -18.06 -27.29 -3.32
C VAL A 346 -17.31 -27.56 -4.60
N CYS A 347 -17.31 -26.61 -5.51
CA CYS A 347 -16.77 -26.73 -6.86
C CYS A 347 -15.59 -25.76 -7.05
N THR A 348 -14.44 -26.29 -7.46
CA THR A 348 -13.28 -25.50 -7.91
C THR A 348 -13.37 -25.23 -9.40
N SER A 349 -13.86 -26.23 -10.18
CA SER A 349 -14.16 -26.16 -11.61
C SER A 349 -15.40 -27.01 -11.90
N GLU A 350 -15.88 -27.02 -13.15
CA GLU A 350 -17.04 -27.83 -13.54
C GLU A 350 -16.85 -29.33 -13.24
N ASP A 351 -15.62 -29.84 -13.43
CA ASP A 351 -15.27 -31.24 -13.26
C ASP A 351 -14.82 -31.59 -11.84
N ALA A 352 -14.38 -30.61 -11.05
CA ALA A 352 -13.83 -30.81 -9.71
C ALA A 352 -14.80 -30.33 -8.63
N CYS A 353 -15.80 -31.17 -8.34
CA CYS A 353 -16.78 -30.87 -7.29
C CYS A 353 -16.76 -31.96 -6.20
N ARG A 354 -16.87 -31.55 -4.93
CA ARG A 354 -17.03 -32.43 -3.77
C ARG A 354 -18.30 -32.11 -3.00
N VAL A 355 -18.89 -33.11 -2.37
CA VAL A 355 -20.10 -32.93 -1.53
C VAL A 355 -19.65 -32.57 -0.11
N ALA A 356 -20.30 -31.58 0.47
CA ALA A 356 -20.08 -31.13 1.84
C ALA A 356 -21.41 -30.79 2.51
N ARG A 357 -21.41 -30.63 3.83
CA ARG A 357 -22.58 -30.25 4.60
C ARG A 357 -22.33 -29.00 5.41
N VAL A 358 -23.24 -28.04 5.33
CA VAL A 358 -23.22 -26.81 6.13
C VAL A 358 -23.62 -27.13 7.56
N SER A 359 -22.72 -27.01 8.53
CA SER A 359 -23.02 -27.25 9.94
C SER A 359 -23.71 -26.05 10.59
N GLU A 360 -23.13 -24.87 10.39
CA GLU A 360 -23.64 -23.60 10.91
C GLU A 360 -23.60 -22.53 9.84
N LEU A 361 -24.54 -21.59 9.93
CA LEU A 361 -24.70 -20.48 9.03
C LEU A 361 -24.80 -19.18 9.85
N PHE A 362 -24.08 -18.14 9.45
CA PHE A 362 -24.07 -16.85 10.13
C PHE A 362 -24.30 -15.72 9.14
N VAL A 363 -24.95 -14.68 9.61
CA VAL A 363 -25.02 -13.37 8.96
C VAL A 363 -24.30 -12.34 9.81
N TYR A 364 -23.89 -11.24 9.18
CA TYR A 364 -23.29 -10.13 9.91
C TYR A 364 -24.40 -9.20 10.39
N GLU A 365 -24.40 -8.93 11.69
CA GLU A 365 -25.18 -7.87 12.31
C GLU A 365 -24.22 -7.04 13.14
N LYS A 366 -24.06 -5.78 12.74
CA LYS A 366 -23.04 -4.88 13.30
C LYS A 366 -21.64 -5.51 13.14
N PHE A 367 -20.90 -5.73 14.22
CA PHE A 367 -19.57 -6.38 14.21
C PHE A 367 -19.63 -7.89 14.50
N SER A 368 -20.78 -8.41 14.92
CA SER A 368 -20.89 -9.80 15.34
C SER A 368 -21.49 -10.69 14.26
N ARG A 369 -21.10 -11.95 14.31
CA ARG A 369 -21.73 -13.01 13.52
C ARG A 369 -22.90 -13.57 14.32
N VAL A 370 -24.09 -13.43 13.76
CA VAL A 370 -25.33 -13.94 14.36
C VAL A 370 -25.75 -15.21 13.64
N PRO A 371 -26.07 -16.33 14.38
CA PRO A 371 -26.55 -17.54 13.75
C PRO A 371 -27.85 -17.29 12.98
N ALA A 372 -27.89 -17.81 11.75
CA ALA A 372 -29.08 -17.76 10.90
C ALA A 372 -29.53 -19.16 10.47
N GLU A 373 -30.81 -19.38 10.37
CA GLU A 373 -31.37 -20.64 9.87
C GLU A 373 -31.37 -20.70 8.33
N SER A 374 -31.54 -19.54 7.70
CA SER A 374 -31.47 -19.39 6.22
C SER A 374 -30.98 -18.02 5.82
N VAL A 375 -30.27 -17.96 4.68
CA VAL A 375 -29.80 -16.72 4.03
C VAL A 375 -30.21 -16.74 2.56
N GLU A 376 -30.76 -15.64 2.09
CA GLU A 376 -31.18 -15.45 0.71
C GLU A 376 -30.10 -14.80 -0.15
N ALA A 377 -30.21 -15.00 -1.47
CA ALA A 377 -29.31 -14.36 -2.45
C ALA A 377 -29.21 -12.85 -2.25
N GLY A 378 -28.00 -12.30 -2.46
CA GLY A 378 -27.66 -10.90 -2.31
C GLY A 378 -27.01 -10.54 -0.98
N ASP A 379 -27.13 -11.34 0.07
CA ASP A 379 -26.51 -11.08 1.37
C ASP A 379 -25.11 -11.72 1.48
N ILE A 380 -24.32 -11.22 2.41
CA ILE A 380 -23.00 -11.74 2.77
C ILE A 380 -23.15 -12.62 3.98
N CYS A 381 -22.67 -13.86 3.89
CA CYS A 381 -22.79 -14.84 4.95
C CYS A 381 -21.48 -15.56 5.25
N ALA A 382 -21.43 -16.18 6.41
CA ALA A 382 -20.33 -17.03 6.84
C ALA A 382 -20.83 -18.45 7.10
N VAL A 383 -20.10 -19.44 6.57
CA VAL A 383 -20.47 -20.87 6.55
C VAL A 383 -19.42 -21.69 7.26
N CYS A 384 -19.85 -22.57 8.18
CA CYS A 384 -19.00 -23.53 8.88
C CYS A 384 -19.34 -24.98 8.49
N GLY A 385 -18.38 -25.89 8.73
CA GLY A 385 -18.57 -27.35 8.54
C GLY A 385 -17.91 -27.89 7.27
N ILE A 386 -17.21 -27.06 6.49
CA ILE A 386 -16.49 -27.48 5.27
C ILE A 386 -14.99 -27.29 5.53
N ASN A 387 -14.32 -28.37 5.97
CA ASN A 387 -12.94 -28.29 6.47
C ASN A 387 -11.91 -27.95 5.37
N ASP A 388 -12.13 -28.41 4.14
CA ASP A 388 -11.15 -28.29 3.04
C ASP A 388 -11.48 -27.15 2.07
N ILE A 389 -12.35 -26.22 2.48
CA ILE A 389 -12.76 -25.12 1.62
C ILE A 389 -11.62 -24.15 1.36
N GLN A 390 -11.54 -23.67 0.12
CA GLN A 390 -10.53 -22.71 -0.33
C GLN A 390 -11.18 -21.43 -0.85
N ILE A 391 -10.42 -20.34 -0.84
CA ILE A 391 -10.86 -19.08 -1.40
C ILE A 391 -10.95 -19.23 -2.93
N GLY A 392 -12.03 -18.69 -3.53
CA GLY A 392 -12.31 -18.81 -4.96
C GLY A 392 -13.17 -20.03 -5.33
N GLU A 393 -13.39 -20.96 -4.42
CA GLU A 393 -14.34 -22.05 -4.63
C GLU A 393 -15.78 -21.57 -4.55
N THR A 394 -16.67 -22.26 -5.25
CA THR A 394 -18.11 -21.99 -5.21
C THR A 394 -18.85 -23.04 -4.40
N ILE A 395 -19.61 -22.61 -3.39
CA ILE A 395 -20.59 -23.43 -2.73
C ILE A 395 -21.87 -23.42 -3.58
N ALA A 396 -22.23 -24.58 -4.16
CA ALA A 396 -23.31 -24.70 -5.13
C ALA A 396 -24.36 -25.71 -4.71
N CYS A 397 -25.50 -25.70 -5.39
CA CYS A 397 -26.56 -26.70 -5.20
C CYS A 397 -26.03 -28.10 -5.47
N LYS A 398 -26.44 -29.08 -4.64
CA LYS A 398 -26.05 -30.50 -4.76
C LYS A 398 -26.40 -31.10 -6.12
N ILE A 399 -27.48 -30.65 -6.75
CA ILE A 399 -28.03 -31.22 -7.98
C ILE A 399 -27.39 -30.52 -9.23
N SER A 400 -27.49 -29.21 -9.31
CA SER A 400 -27.12 -28.43 -10.51
C SER A 400 -25.70 -27.83 -10.49
N GLY A 401 -25.00 -27.93 -9.39
CA GLY A 401 -23.62 -27.52 -9.07
C GLY A 401 -22.79 -26.80 -10.15
N THR A 402 -23.14 -25.58 -10.57
CA THR A 402 -22.36 -24.78 -11.52
C THR A 402 -21.42 -23.85 -10.76
N PRO A 403 -20.10 -23.88 -11.03
CA PRO A 403 -19.15 -22.96 -10.40
C PRO A 403 -19.30 -21.54 -10.94
N LEU A 404 -18.99 -20.55 -10.08
CA LEU A 404 -18.81 -19.17 -10.46
C LEU A 404 -17.37 -18.96 -11.00
N PRO A 405 -17.12 -17.92 -11.78
CA PRO A 405 -15.76 -17.61 -12.22
C PRO A 405 -14.80 -17.47 -11.05
N ALA A 406 -13.65 -18.11 -11.14
CA ALA A 406 -12.62 -18.03 -10.11
C ALA A 406 -12.10 -16.59 -9.93
N ILE A 407 -11.79 -16.22 -8.70
CA ILE A 407 -11.21 -14.91 -8.40
C ILE A 407 -9.80 -14.86 -8.99
N ARG A 408 -9.58 -13.90 -9.88
CA ARG A 408 -8.25 -13.64 -10.45
C ARG A 408 -7.50 -12.71 -9.51
N VAL A 409 -6.42 -13.21 -8.92
CA VAL A 409 -5.50 -12.41 -8.08
C VAL A 409 -4.21 -12.21 -8.87
N GLU A 410 -3.70 -10.99 -8.87
CA GLU A 410 -2.44 -10.69 -9.55
C GLU A 410 -1.26 -11.45 -8.91
N GLU A 411 -0.29 -11.83 -9.74
CA GLU A 411 0.85 -12.64 -9.30
C GLU A 411 1.82 -11.86 -8.38
N PRO A 412 2.52 -12.56 -7.47
CA PRO A 412 3.52 -11.95 -6.61
C PRO A 412 4.70 -11.38 -7.41
N THR A 413 5.24 -10.24 -6.97
CA THR A 413 6.37 -9.53 -7.60
C THR A 413 7.67 -9.64 -6.83
N VAL A 414 7.62 -9.90 -5.52
CA VAL A 414 8.79 -9.97 -4.62
C VAL A 414 8.82 -11.31 -3.91
N LYS A 415 10.01 -11.84 -3.68
CA LYS A 415 10.24 -13.08 -2.90
C LYS A 415 11.36 -12.88 -1.89
N MET A 416 11.24 -13.57 -0.75
CA MET A 416 12.22 -13.57 0.32
C MET A 416 12.49 -15.00 0.82
N ALA A 417 13.71 -15.27 1.25
CA ALA A 417 14.06 -16.55 1.83
C ALA A 417 13.85 -16.54 3.35
N PHE A 418 13.08 -17.49 3.85
CA PHE A 418 12.88 -17.75 5.27
C PHE A 418 13.65 -18.99 5.66
N ALA A 419 14.46 -18.93 6.69
CA ALA A 419 15.28 -20.03 7.17
C ALA A 419 15.19 -20.15 8.69
N ILE A 420 15.51 -21.33 9.22
CA ILE A 420 15.66 -21.51 10.67
C ILE A 420 16.75 -20.59 11.20
N ASN A 421 16.62 -20.16 12.46
CA ASN A 421 17.66 -19.39 13.12
C ASN A 421 18.89 -20.28 13.39
N THR A 422 20.05 -19.86 12.89
CA THR A 422 21.35 -20.52 13.07
C THR A 422 22.32 -19.68 13.90
N SER A 423 21.84 -18.59 14.51
CA SER A 423 22.65 -17.73 15.36
C SER A 423 23.04 -18.42 16.67
N PRO A 424 24.10 -17.95 17.35
CA PRO A 424 24.48 -18.46 18.68
C PRO A 424 23.40 -18.19 19.77
N PHE A 425 22.39 -17.36 19.46
CA PHE A 425 21.33 -16.99 20.42
C PHE A 425 20.01 -17.75 20.17
N VAL A 426 20.02 -18.74 19.26
CA VAL A 426 18.84 -19.53 18.92
C VAL A 426 18.17 -20.15 20.16
N GLY A 427 16.82 -20.04 20.23
CA GLY A 427 16.01 -20.62 21.30
C GLY A 427 16.05 -19.87 22.64
N ARG A 428 16.71 -18.71 22.73
CA ARG A 428 16.69 -17.88 23.96
C ARG A 428 15.40 -17.11 24.13
N GLU A 429 14.81 -16.67 23.05
CA GLU A 429 13.68 -15.72 23.05
C GLU A 429 12.42 -16.35 22.42
N GLY A 430 12.57 -17.18 21.37
CA GLY A 430 11.47 -17.78 20.64
C GLY A 430 11.03 -19.15 21.15
N LYS A 431 9.73 -19.47 21.03
CA LYS A 431 9.16 -20.79 21.33
C LYS A 431 9.23 -21.74 20.13
N TYR A 432 9.09 -21.21 18.92
CA TYR A 432 8.98 -21.98 17.69
C TYR A 432 10.22 -21.74 16.82
N VAL A 433 11.19 -22.65 16.88
CA VAL A 433 12.52 -22.50 16.25
C VAL A 433 12.80 -23.55 15.18
N THR A 434 11.90 -24.54 14.98
CA THR A 434 12.14 -25.67 14.07
C THR A 434 11.57 -25.40 12.67
N SER A 435 12.18 -26.05 11.64
CA SER A 435 11.70 -25.97 10.25
C SER A 435 10.27 -26.48 10.09
N ARG A 436 9.86 -27.48 10.89
CA ARG A 436 8.49 -27.98 10.90
C ARG A 436 7.51 -26.92 11.37
N ASN A 437 7.78 -26.24 12.49
CA ASN A 437 6.92 -25.16 12.99
C ASN A 437 6.80 -24.04 11.97
N LEU A 438 7.90 -23.68 11.32
CA LEU A 438 7.92 -22.64 10.29
C LEU A 438 7.07 -23.05 9.07
N ARG A 439 7.22 -24.29 8.58
CA ARG A 439 6.42 -24.85 7.49
C ARG A 439 4.92 -24.86 7.81
N ASP A 440 4.55 -25.37 8.97
CA ASP A 440 3.15 -25.47 9.40
C ASP A 440 2.51 -24.09 9.52
N ARG A 441 3.27 -23.08 9.97
CA ARG A 441 2.78 -21.70 10.05
C ARG A 441 2.60 -21.06 8.67
N LEU A 442 3.59 -21.24 7.79
CA LEU A 442 3.51 -20.74 6.41
C LEU A 442 2.37 -21.40 5.62
N SER A 443 2.15 -22.70 5.81
CA SER A 443 1.04 -23.40 5.18
C SER A 443 -0.34 -22.84 5.63
N ARG A 444 -0.49 -22.55 6.92
CA ARG A 444 -1.71 -21.89 7.44
C ARG A 444 -1.92 -20.48 6.87
N GLU A 445 -0.83 -19.77 6.59
CA GLU A 445 -0.94 -18.46 5.94
C GLU A 445 -1.47 -18.57 4.50
N LEU A 446 -0.98 -19.54 3.73
CA LEU A 446 -1.43 -19.78 2.35
C LEU A 446 -2.94 -20.08 2.25
N GLU A 447 -3.52 -20.70 3.29
CA GLU A 447 -4.94 -20.99 3.32
C GLU A 447 -5.80 -19.72 3.36
N ARG A 448 -5.26 -18.62 3.94
CA ARG A 448 -5.95 -17.34 4.11
C ARG A 448 -5.59 -16.32 3.05
N ASN A 449 -4.44 -16.47 2.41
CA ASN A 449 -3.86 -15.45 1.55
C ASN A 449 -3.49 -15.99 0.16
N LEU A 450 -4.36 -15.76 -0.84
CA LEU A 450 -4.14 -16.18 -2.23
C LEU A 450 -3.02 -15.42 -2.94
N ALA A 451 -2.69 -14.21 -2.48
CA ALA A 451 -1.67 -13.37 -3.10
C ALA A 451 -0.24 -13.77 -2.69
N MET A 452 -0.11 -14.75 -1.79
CA MET A 452 1.17 -15.26 -1.31
C MET A 452 1.43 -16.67 -1.86
N LYS A 453 2.70 -16.97 -2.14
CA LYS A 453 3.15 -18.32 -2.52
C LYS A 453 4.33 -18.70 -1.65
N VAL A 454 4.39 -19.97 -1.26
CA VAL A 454 5.50 -20.55 -0.52
C VAL A 454 6.04 -21.76 -1.28
N GLU A 455 7.32 -21.75 -1.54
CA GLU A 455 8.05 -22.83 -2.22
C GLU A 455 9.17 -23.34 -1.32
N ASP A 456 9.52 -24.61 -1.44
CA ASP A 456 10.70 -25.13 -0.75
C ASP A 456 11.98 -24.50 -1.34
N GLY A 457 12.91 -24.11 -0.50
CA GLY A 457 14.17 -23.53 -0.91
C GLY A 457 15.23 -24.57 -1.27
N GLU A 458 16.49 -24.11 -1.38
CA GLU A 458 17.64 -24.97 -1.71
C GLU A 458 17.94 -26.04 -0.63
N THR A 459 17.51 -25.83 0.58
CA THR A 459 17.68 -26.74 1.72
C THR A 459 16.35 -26.98 2.40
N ALA A 460 16.18 -28.12 3.06
CA ALA A 460 14.96 -28.50 3.78
C ALA A 460 14.55 -27.51 4.89
N ASP A 461 15.48 -26.67 5.33
CA ASP A 461 15.29 -25.67 6.38
C ASP A 461 15.07 -24.25 5.84
N THR A 462 14.91 -24.12 4.52
CA THR A 462 14.71 -22.82 3.87
C THR A 462 13.45 -22.85 3.04
N PHE A 463 12.63 -21.82 3.14
CA PHE A 463 11.39 -21.61 2.39
C PHE A 463 11.48 -20.30 1.62
N ILE A 464 10.99 -20.30 0.40
CA ILE A 464 10.89 -19.07 -0.42
C ILE A 464 9.45 -18.59 -0.33
N VAL A 465 9.26 -17.45 0.32
CA VAL A 465 7.97 -16.79 0.46
C VAL A 465 7.89 -15.68 -0.59
N SER A 466 6.88 -15.74 -1.44
CA SER A 466 6.63 -14.76 -2.48
C SER A 466 5.35 -13.98 -2.17
N GLY A 467 5.41 -12.65 -2.30
CA GLY A 467 4.29 -11.74 -2.01
C GLY A 467 4.19 -10.63 -3.04
N ARG A 468 3.13 -9.84 -2.94
CA ARG A 468 2.85 -8.73 -3.85
C ARG A 468 3.87 -7.59 -3.73
N GLY A 469 4.34 -7.33 -2.51
CA GLY A 469 5.33 -6.31 -2.19
C GLY A 469 6.08 -6.64 -0.91
N THR A 470 7.04 -5.79 -0.56
CA THR A 470 7.85 -5.97 0.65
C THR A 470 7.03 -5.83 1.92
N LEU A 471 6.11 -4.85 1.99
CA LEU A 471 5.25 -4.61 3.14
C LEU A 471 4.37 -5.82 3.45
N HIS A 472 3.84 -6.51 2.43
CA HIS A 472 3.03 -7.71 2.60
C HIS A 472 3.79 -8.83 3.32
N ILE A 473 5.07 -9.05 2.90
CA ILE A 473 5.93 -10.07 3.53
C ILE A 473 6.38 -9.62 4.93
N THR A 474 6.67 -8.31 5.13
CA THR A 474 7.10 -7.78 6.43
C THR A 474 6.00 -7.90 7.48
N ILE A 475 4.74 -7.71 7.10
CA ILE A 475 3.60 -7.91 8.01
C ILE A 475 3.49 -9.38 8.42
N LEU A 476 3.69 -10.32 7.51
CA LEU A 476 3.76 -11.74 7.87
C LEU A 476 4.88 -12.00 8.89
N ILE A 477 6.09 -11.46 8.65
CA ILE A 477 7.24 -11.60 9.56
C ILE A 477 6.89 -11.05 10.94
N GLU A 478 6.29 -9.88 11.01
CA GLU A 478 5.92 -9.24 12.27
C GLU A 478 4.83 -10.03 13.03
N ASN A 479 3.82 -10.56 12.33
CA ASN A 479 2.82 -11.44 12.93
C ASN A 479 3.46 -12.69 13.52
N MET A 480 4.34 -13.36 12.76
CA MET A 480 5.06 -14.55 13.23
C MET A 480 5.97 -14.22 14.43
N ARG A 481 6.64 -13.06 14.43
CA ARG A 481 7.44 -12.57 15.54
C ARG A 481 6.61 -12.46 16.83
N ARG A 482 5.43 -11.85 16.75
CA ARG A 482 4.48 -11.68 17.88
C ARG A 482 3.87 -13.01 18.35
N GLU A 483 3.70 -13.97 17.45
CA GLU A 483 3.26 -15.33 17.78
C GLU A 483 4.34 -16.15 18.51
N GLY A 484 5.59 -15.65 18.59
CA GLY A 484 6.70 -16.31 19.30
C GLY A 484 7.61 -17.16 18.42
N TYR A 485 7.58 -16.98 17.10
CA TYR A 485 8.51 -17.63 16.16
C TYR A 485 9.86 -16.94 16.15
N GLU A 486 10.91 -17.74 15.93
CA GLU A 486 12.29 -17.29 15.78
C GLU A 486 12.87 -17.89 14.49
N PHE A 487 13.31 -17.02 13.58
CA PHE A 487 13.77 -17.41 12.24
C PHE A 487 14.67 -16.34 11.62
N MET A 488 15.31 -16.68 10.51
CA MET A 488 16.12 -15.76 9.71
C MET A 488 15.46 -15.45 8.38
N VAL A 489 15.62 -14.22 7.92
CA VAL A 489 15.08 -13.74 6.66
C VAL A 489 16.20 -13.18 5.79
N GLY A 490 16.21 -13.57 4.52
CA GLY A 490 17.11 -13.03 3.51
C GLY A 490 16.57 -11.77 2.85
N PRO A 491 17.39 -11.08 2.04
CA PRO A 491 16.99 -9.86 1.35
C PRO A 491 15.85 -10.11 0.36
N PRO A 492 14.99 -9.10 0.13
CA PRO A 492 13.96 -9.18 -0.87
C PRO A 492 14.55 -9.28 -2.28
N LYS A 493 14.04 -10.21 -3.08
CA LYS A 493 14.42 -10.43 -4.48
C LYS A 493 13.19 -10.29 -5.36
N VAL A 494 13.35 -9.59 -6.46
CA VAL A 494 12.27 -9.38 -7.44
C VAL A 494 12.11 -10.64 -8.30
N ILE A 495 10.86 -10.96 -8.63
CA ILE A 495 10.50 -12.12 -9.45
C ILE A 495 10.53 -11.69 -10.93
N ASN A 496 11.49 -12.19 -11.67
CA ASN A 496 11.64 -11.93 -13.10
C ASN A 496 10.91 -13.00 -13.92
N LYS A 497 10.31 -12.61 -15.03
CA LYS A 497 9.66 -13.50 -16.00
C LYS A 497 10.52 -13.67 -17.24
N ARG A 498 10.53 -14.88 -17.80
CA ARG A 498 11.12 -15.14 -19.13
C ARG A 498 10.02 -15.31 -20.14
N VAL A 499 9.98 -14.44 -21.14
CA VAL A 499 9.04 -14.52 -22.27
C VAL A 499 9.84 -14.41 -23.55
N ASN A 500 9.73 -15.41 -24.43
CA ASN A 500 10.47 -15.47 -25.70
C ASN A 500 11.98 -15.26 -25.52
N ASP A 501 12.60 -15.96 -24.56
CA ASP A 501 14.02 -15.89 -24.16
C ASP A 501 14.49 -14.51 -23.67
N LYS A 502 13.62 -13.53 -23.54
CA LYS A 502 13.92 -12.23 -22.95
C LYS A 502 13.58 -12.25 -21.47
N LEU A 503 14.52 -11.74 -20.67
CA LEU A 503 14.30 -11.50 -19.24
C LEU A 503 13.47 -10.21 -19.08
N LEU A 504 12.32 -10.34 -18.45
CA LEU A 504 11.45 -9.23 -18.10
C LEU A 504 11.45 -9.05 -16.59
N GLU A 505 11.52 -7.82 -16.14
CA GLU A 505 11.39 -7.44 -14.74
C GLU A 505 10.15 -6.56 -14.51
N PRO A 506 9.55 -6.59 -13.31
CA PRO A 506 8.40 -5.73 -13.01
C PRO A 506 8.83 -4.28 -12.87
N TYR A 507 7.99 -3.37 -13.39
CA TYR A 507 8.13 -1.92 -13.28
C TYR A 507 6.98 -1.34 -12.50
N GLU A 508 7.28 -0.31 -11.73
CA GLU A 508 6.30 0.46 -10.97
C GLU A 508 6.32 1.92 -11.37
N ILE A 509 5.18 2.56 -11.22
CA ILE A 509 5.05 4.01 -11.29
C ILE A 509 5.28 4.54 -9.87
N ALA A 510 6.41 5.22 -9.69
CA ALA A 510 6.75 5.91 -8.46
C ALA A 510 6.32 7.37 -8.56
N THR A 511 5.44 7.80 -7.64
CA THR A 511 5.07 9.20 -7.47
C THR A 511 5.75 9.72 -6.21
N VAL A 512 6.61 10.73 -6.40
CA VAL A 512 7.36 11.36 -5.31
C VAL A 512 6.88 12.79 -5.14
N GLU A 513 6.40 13.09 -3.97
CA GLU A 513 6.08 14.46 -3.54
C GLU A 513 7.27 15.00 -2.75
N VAL A 514 7.84 16.11 -3.20
CA VAL A 514 9.05 16.67 -2.60
C VAL A 514 9.06 18.20 -2.66
N PRO A 515 9.50 18.89 -1.59
CA PRO A 515 9.76 20.34 -1.64
C PRO A 515 10.82 20.69 -2.70
N GLU A 516 10.64 21.81 -3.39
CA GLU A 516 11.56 22.26 -4.47
C GLU A 516 13.04 22.30 -4.03
N GLU A 517 13.30 22.65 -2.77
CA GLU A 517 14.67 22.72 -2.21
C GLU A 517 15.38 21.37 -2.15
N HIS A 518 14.63 20.25 -2.09
CA HIS A 518 15.16 18.88 -2.02
C HIS A 518 15.00 18.08 -3.32
N MET A 519 14.45 18.70 -4.37
CA MET A 519 14.18 18.03 -5.65
C MET A 519 15.45 17.48 -6.31
N GLY A 520 16.55 18.25 -6.33
CA GLY A 520 17.81 17.86 -6.98
C GLY A 520 18.37 16.51 -6.48
N PRO A 521 18.62 16.36 -5.17
CA PRO A 521 19.09 15.09 -4.59
C PRO A 521 18.15 13.91 -4.84
N VAL A 522 16.83 14.13 -4.81
CA VAL A 522 15.82 13.08 -5.05
C VAL A 522 15.83 12.62 -6.51
N VAL A 523 15.90 13.56 -7.46
CA VAL A 523 16.01 13.25 -8.91
C VAL A 523 17.30 12.47 -9.21
N GLU A 524 18.42 12.83 -8.57
CA GLU A 524 19.68 12.11 -8.72
C GLU A 524 19.57 10.66 -8.20
N LEU A 525 18.95 10.46 -7.03
CA LEU A 525 18.72 9.12 -6.46
C LEU A 525 17.86 8.26 -7.37
N LEU A 526 16.75 8.79 -7.89
CA LEU A 526 15.86 8.08 -8.81
C LEU A 526 16.57 7.73 -10.12
N GLY A 527 17.40 8.62 -10.64
CA GLY A 527 18.22 8.37 -11.82
C GLY A 527 19.26 7.26 -11.62
N LYS A 528 19.96 7.23 -10.47
CA LYS A 528 20.88 6.13 -10.09
C LYS A 528 20.19 4.77 -10.04
N ARG A 529 18.91 4.75 -9.68
CA ARG A 529 18.06 3.56 -9.62
C ARG A 529 17.35 3.22 -10.94
N ARG A 530 17.84 3.77 -12.08
CA ARG A 530 17.28 3.53 -13.41
C ARG A 530 15.83 4.00 -13.59
N GLY A 531 15.36 4.95 -12.77
CA GLY A 531 14.06 5.58 -12.93
C GLY A 531 14.01 6.46 -14.17
N GLN A 532 12.94 6.36 -14.93
CA GLN A 532 12.64 7.20 -16.10
C GLN A 532 11.53 8.17 -15.74
N MET A 533 11.84 9.45 -15.66
CA MET A 533 10.83 10.49 -15.41
C MET A 533 9.97 10.68 -16.65
N PHE A 534 8.66 10.69 -16.48
CA PHE A 534 7.72 10.94 -17.57
C PHE A 534 6.75 12.10 -17.27
N ASP A 535 6.63 12.54 -16.01
CA ASP A 535 5.80 13.67 -15.63
C ASP A 535 6.39 14.41 -14.43
N MET A 536 6.23 15.74 -14.41
CA MET A 536 6.64 16.61 -13.31
C MET A 536 5.66 17.78 -13.19
N GLN A 537 5.01 17.89 -12.05
CA GLN A 537 4.01 18.92 -11.76
C GLN A 537 4.40 19.71 -10.51
N GLY A 538 4.61 21.01 -10.67
CA GLY A 538 4.82 21.92 -9.54
C GLY A 538 3.48 22.46 -9.05
N VAL A 539 3.13 22.20 -7.80
CA VAL A 539 1.95 22.83 -7.17
C VAL A 539 2.36 24.14 -6.54
N GLY A 540 2.43 25.18 -7.40
CA GLY A 540 2.59 26.55 -6.94
C GLY A 540 1.28 27.10 -6.41
N CYS A 541 1.14 27.29 -5.11
CA CYS A 541 0.01 28.01 -4.53
C CYS A 541 0.12 29.51 -4.90
N ARG A 542 -0.57 29.95 -5.99
CA ARG A 542 -0.78 31.36 -6.27
C ARG A 542 -1.90 31.90 -5.38
N THR A 543 -1.60 32.20 -4.13
CA THR A 543 -2.47 33.05 -3.33
C THR A 543 -1.81 34.40 -3.20
N GLN A 544 -2.35 35.41 -3.92
CA GLN A 544 -2.05 36.80 -3.67
C GLN A 544 -2.57 37.17 -2.27
N CYS A 545 -1.72 37.10 -1.27
CA CYS A 545 -1.90 37.81 0.00
C CYS A 545 -0.54 38.26 0.51
N THR A 546 -0.51 39.55 0.71
CA THR A 546 0.57 40.40 1.17
C THR A 546 1.35 39.87 2.38
N ARG A 547 2.70 39.92 2.21
CA ARG A 547 3.75 40.03 3.25
C ARG A 547 4.01 38.86 4.20
N LEU A 548 5.16 38.32 4.02
CA LEU A 548 5.91 37.26 4.68
C LEU A 548 5.63 35.86 4.15
N LEU A 549 6.41 35.49 3.16
CA LEU A 549 6.42 34.22 2.44
C LEU A 549 7.68 33.46 2.77
N LEU A 550 7.51 32.33 3.43
CA LEU A 550 8.32 31.13 3.23
C LEU A 550 7.45 30.17 2.41
N TYR A 551 7.53 30.26 1.08
CA TYR A 551 6.94 29.30 0.16
C TYR A 551 7.93 28.16 -0.06
N ALA A 552 7.69 27.00 0.50
CA ALA A 552 8.19 25.77 -0.06
C ALA A 552 7.17 25.31 -1.11
N GLY A 553 7.45 25.52 -2.40
CA GLY A 553 6.70 24.89 -3.49
C GLY A 553 6.88 23.39 -3.37
N THR A 554 5.81 22.63 -3.50
CA THR A 554 5.86 21.16 -3.53
C THR A 554 5.80 20.72 -4.98
N THR A 555 6.67 19.80 -5.38
CA THR A 555 6.72 19.23 -6.74
C THR A 555 6.37 17.76 -6.70
N PHE A 556 5.46 17.36 -7.58
CA PHE A 556 5.14 15.95 -7.83
C PHE A 556 5.99 15.43 -9.00
N LEU A 557 6.74 14.37 -8.76
CA LEU A 557 7.58 13.70 -9.74
C LEU A 557 7.02 12.32 -10.02
N LYS A 558 6.72 11.99 -11.29
CA LYS A 558 6.28 10.64 -11.69
C LYS A 558 7.38 9.94 -12.48
N TYR A 559 7.78 8.78 -11.98
CA TYR A 559 8.82 7.94 -12.57
C TYR A 559 8.32 6.55 -12.87
N LYS A 560 8.73 6.00 -14.01
CA LYS A 560 8.66 4.56 -14.27
C LYS A 560 10.01 3.95 -13.85
N ILE A 561 9.99 3.08 -12.84
CA ILE A 561 11.21 2.53 -12.21
C ILE A 561 11.08 1.01 -12.06
N PRO A 562 12.13 0.21 -12.29
CA PRO A 562 12.08 -1.22 -12.00
C PRO A 562 11.91 -1.46 -10.50
N THR A 563 11.07 -2.42 -10.11
CA THR A 563 10.75 -2.73 -8.71
C THR A 563 12.01 -2.97 -7.84
N ARG A 564 13.06 -3.59 -8.40
CA ARG A 564 14.32 -3.76 -7.65
C ARG A 564 15.05 -2.44 -7.38
N GLY A 565 14.80 -1.38 -8.16
CA GLY A 565 15.30 -0.03 -7.90
C GLY A 565 14.61 0.66 -6.73
N LEU A 566 13.43 0.22 -6.34
CA LEU A 566 12.69 0.74 -5.19
C LEU A 566 13.15 0.16 -3.85
N LEU A 567 13.81 -0.99 -3.88
CA LEU A 567 14.33 -1.62 -2.67
C LEU A 567 15.36 -0.71 -1.98
N GLY A 568 15.08 -0.31 -0.73
CA GLY A 568 15.90 0.63 0.05
C GLY A 568 15.88 2.08 -0.45
N LEU A 569 15.05 2.42 -1.44
CA LEU A 569 14.96 3.78 -1.98
C LEU A 569 14.20 4.72 -1.04
N ARG A 570 13.19 4.22 -0.33
CA ARG A 570 12.35 5.02 0.58
C ARG A 570 13.19 5.73 1.64
N ASN A 571 14.05 4.99 2.33
CA ASN A 571 14.94 5.55 3.36
C ASN A 571 15.96 6.53 2.77
N ALA A 572 16.48 6.25 1.58
CA ALA A 572 17.40 7.15 0.89
C ALA A 572 16.71 8.48 0.51
N ILE A 573 15.48 8.44 0.02
CA ILE A 573 14.69 9.65 -0.31
C ILE A 573 14.35 10.44 0.97
N LEU A 574 13.90 9.77 2.04
CA LEU A 574 13.61 10.43 3.32
C LEU A 574 14.86 11.11 3.89
N THR A 575 16.02 10.47 3.82
CA THR A 575 17.29 11.06 4.26
C THR A 575 17.66 12.27 3.39
N ALA A 576 17.56 12.17 2.08
CA ALA A 576 17.89 13.24 1.15
C ALA A 576 16.95 14.46 1.28
N SER A 577 15.68 14.22 1.62
CA SER A 577 14.65 15.25 1.82
C SER A 577 14.47 15.67 3.27
N ARG A 578 15.30 15.19 4.19
CA ARG A 578 15.18 15.44 5.64
C ARG A 578 13.81 15.04 6.21
N GLY A 579 13.23 13.97 5.69
CA GLY A 579 11.94 13.43 6.12
C GLY A 579 10.71 14.10 5.51
N THR A 580 10.87 15.03 4.55
CA THR A 580 9.75 15.79 3.98
C THR A 580 9.14 15.19 2.73
N ALA A 581 9.85 14.30 2.02
CA ALA A 581 9.32 13.68 0.80
C ALA A 581 8.41 12.49 1.10
N ILE A 582 7.40 12.32 0.25
CA ILE A 582 6.48 11.18 0.28
C ILE A 582 6.69 10.36 -0.99
N LEU A 583 6.95 9.06 -0.85
CA LEU A 583 7.09 8.11 -1.95
C LEU A 583 5.91 7.15 -1.96
N ASN A 584 5.19 7.11 -3.08
CA ASN A 584 4.14 6.15 -3.36
C ASN A 584 4.45 5.39 -4.63
N THR A 585 4.20 4.07 -4.63
CA THR A 585 4.46 3.21 -5.79
C THR A 585 3.24 2.38 -6.13
N VAL A 586 3.05 2.13 -7.44
CA VAL A 586 1.98 1.29 -7.96
C VAL A 586 2.55 0.44 -9.10
N PHE A 587 2.30 -0.86 -9.06
CA PHE A 587 2.71 -1.76 -10.14
C PHE A 587 2.10 -1.34 -11.49
N ASP A 588 2.93 -1.31 -12.53
CA ASP A 588 2.51 -0.96 -13.89
C ASP A 588 2.53 -2.18 -14.82
N SER A 589 3.70 -2.69 -15.11
CA SER A 589 3.86 -3.73 -16.14
C SER A 589 5.20 -4.47 -16.01
N TYR A 590 5.36 -5.56 -16.76
CA TYR A 590 6.65 -6.20 -16.96
C TYR A 590 7.37 -5.59 -18.14
N GLY A 591 8.58 -5.09 -17.95
CA GLY A 591 9.42 -4.47 -18.96
C GLY A 591 10.78 -5.17 -19.12
N PRO A 592 11.60 -4.75 -20.09
CA PRO A 592 12.91 -5.32 -20.31
C PRO A 592 13.87 -5.03 -19.13
N TRP A 593 14.83 -5.92 -18.92
CA TRP A 593 15.86 -5.75 -17.90
C TRP A 593 16.64 -4.44 -18.05
N ALA A 594 16.64 -3.60 -17.00
CA ALA A 594 17.26 -2.26 -17.01
C ALA A 594 18.80 -2.25 -16.82
N GLY A 595 19.42 -3.41 -16.72
CA GLY A 595 20.88 -3.52 -16.43
C GLY A 595 21.17 -3.57 -14.93
N ASP A 596 22.43 -3.70 -14.58
CA ASP A 596 22.86 -3.76 -13.17
C ASP A 596 22.73 -2.41 -12.49
N MET A 597 22.38 -2.42 -11.21
CA MET A 597 22.29 -1.23 -10.37
C MET A 597 22.79 -1.54 -8.97
N SER A 598 23.45 -0.57 -8.33
CA SER A 598 23.84 -0.64 -6.92
C SER A 598 22.68 -0.17 -6.04
N THR A 599 22.37 -0.92 -5.02
CA THR A 599 21.34 -0.56 -4.04
C THR A 599 21.93 0.17 -2.84
N ARG A 600 23.14 -0.14 -2.46
CA ARG A 600 23.86 0.44 -1.31
C ARG A 600 25.33 0.63 -1.63
N ASP A 601 25.86 1.83 -1.42
CA ASP A 601 27.27 2.16 -1.65
C ASP A 601 28.14 1.96 -0.39
N GLN A 602 27.52 1.97 0.80
CA GLN A 602 28.18 1.84 2.09
C GLN A 602 28.25 0.38 2.54
N GLY A 603 29.35 0.00 3.22
CA GLY A 603 29.51 -1.32 3.83
C GLY A 603 28.87 -1.45 5.20
N SER A 604 29.01 -2.62 5.81
CA SER A 604 28.55 -2.92 7.18
C SER A 604 29.71 -2.97 8.17
N LEU A 605 29.47 -2.49 9.40
CA LEU A 605 30.35 -2.74 10.54
C LEU A 605 29.96 -4.10 11.16
N VAL A 606 30.91 -5.04 11.21
CA VAL A 606 30.65 -6.43 11.61
C VAL A 606 31.41 -6.76 12.88
N ALA A 607 30.73 -7.36 13.87
CA ALA A 607 31.38 -7.81 15.10
C ALA A 607 32.39 -8.95 14.84
N PHE A 608 33.63 -8.75 15.24
CA PHE A 608 34.71 -9.72 15.10
C PHE A 608 34.60 -10.89 16.08
N GLU A 609 34.20 -10.63 17.30
CA GLU A 609 34.03 -11.62 18.37
C GLU A 609 32.70 -11.41 19.12
N GLY A 610 32.28 -12.45 19.85
CA GLY A 610 31.07 -12.37 20.71
C GLY A 610 31.41 -11.88 22.12
N GLY A 611 30.43 -11.21 22.75
CA GLY A 611 30.55 -10.70 24.11
C GLY A 611 29.67 -9.48 24.34
N THR A 612 29.90 -8.78 25.44
CA THR A 612 29.15 -7.55 25.77
C THR A 612 29.88 -6.32 25.26
N SER A 613 29.17 -5.44 24.57
CA SER A 613 29.71 -4.17 24.05
C SER A 613 30.15 -3.25 25.17
N THR A 614 31.25 -2.52 24.97
CA THR A 614 31.80 -1.58 25.96
C THR A 614 31.77 -0.15 25.45
N SER A 615 31.58 0.82 26.35
CA SER A 615 31.58 2.25 26.00
C SER A 615 32.90 2.66 25.30
N TYR A 616 34.03 2.08 25.72
CA TYR A 616 35.35 2.33 25.14
C TYR A 616 35.41 1.87 23.67
N ALA A 617 34.96 0.65 23.40
CA ALA A 617 34.97 0.11 22.02
C ALA A 617 33.97 0.82 21.12
N ILE A 618 32.78 1.16 21.62
CA ILE A 618 31.76 1.93 20.89
C ILE A 618 32.30 3.30 20.49
N SER A 619 32.91 4.06 21.43
CA SER A 619 33.51 5.36 21.13
C SER A 619 34.56 5.29 20.02
N SER A 620 35.41 4.26 20.03
CA SER A 620 36.38 4.03 18.95
C SER A 620 35.73 3.60 17.62
N SER A 621 34.58 2.97 17.67
CA SER A 621 33.87 2.48 16.48
C SER A 621 33.05 3.56 15.80
N GLN A 622 32.57 4.56 16.53
CA GLN A 622 31.81 5.71 16.00
C GLN A 622 32.58 6.53 14.98
N GLU A 623 33.92 6.58 15.09
CA GLU A 623 34.79 7.23 14.09
C GLU A 623 34.72 6.55 12.70
N ARG A 624 34.25 5.30 12.63
CA ARG A 624 34.15 4.49 11.41
C ARG A 624 32.78 4.47 10.78
N GLY A 625 31.74 4.84 11.54
CA GLY A 625 30.37 4.84 11.07
C GLY A 625 29.35 4.91 12.18
N GLN A 626 28.07 4.85 11.82
CA GLN A 626 26.96 4.87 12.76
C GLN A 626 26.65 3.48 13.27
N LEU A 627 26.34 3.36 14.56
CA LEU A 627 26.10 2.07 15.23
C LEU A 627 24.60 1.84 15.49
N PHE A 628 24.19 0.57 15.42
CA PHE A 628 22.86 0.12 15.80
C PHE A 628 22.76 -0.28 17.27
N ILE A 629 23.89 -0.43 17.95
CA ILE A 629 23.98 -0.91 19.33
C ILE A 629 24.58 0.12 20.26
N GLY A 630 24.08 0.12 21.50
CA GLY A 630 24.64 0.89 22.62
C GLY A 630 25.61 0.07 23.47
N PRO A 631 26.18 0.66 24.55
CA PRO A 631 27.02 -0.08 25.49
C PRO A 631 26.16 -1.05 26.32
N GLY A 632 26.75 -2.20 26.70
CA GLY A 632 26.08 -3.22 27.50
C GLY A 632 25.25 -4.23 26.72
N VAL A 633 25.16 -4.12 25.40
CA VAL A 633 24.42 -5.05 24.53
C VAL A 633 25.29 -6.27 24.25
N GLU A 634 24.72 -7.47 24.39
CA GLU A 634 25.36 -8.72 24.02
C GLU A 634 25.35 -8.91 22.50
N VAL A 635 26.50 -9.22 21.91
CA VAL A 635 26.68 -9.43 20.48
C VAL A 635 27.39 -10.74 20.19
N TYR A 636 27.22 -11.29 19.00
CA TYR A 636 27.94 -12.47 18.55
C TYR A 636 28.79 -12.18 17.31
N ARG A 637 29.75 -13.04 17.05
CA ARG A 637 30.62 -12.93 15.89
C ARG A 637 29.83 -13.00 14.58
N GLY A 638 30.06 -12.02 13.71
CA GLY A 638 29.35 -11.92 12.42
C GLY A 638 28.06 -11.11 12.48
N GLN A 639 27.65 -10.65 13.66
CA GLN A 639 26.53 -9.72 13.81
C GLN A 639 26.90 -8.35 13.21
N ILE A 640 25.99 -7.75 12.46
CA ILE A 640 26.13 -6.40 11.93
C ILE A 640 25.75 -5.43 13.06
N VAL A 641 26.68 -4.56 13.41
CA VAL A 641 26.56 -3.62 14.54
C VAL A 641 26.47 -2.17 14.13
N GLY A 642 26.60 -1.87 12.83
CA GLY A 642 26.49 -0.51 12.32
C GLY A 642 26.73 -0.41 10.83
N ILE A 643 26.62 0.83 10.33
CA ILE A 643 26.86 1.23 8.95
C ILE A 643 28.29 1.75 8.82
N HIS A 644 29.04 1.22 7.88
CA HIS A 644 30.40 1.72 7.59
C HIS A 644 30.32 2.94 6.66
N GLN A 645 31.06 4.01 6.95
CA GLN A 645 31.09 5.22 6.13
C GLN A 645 31.66 5.02 4.70
N ARG A 646 32.46 3.96 4.51
CA ARG A 646 33.12 3.68 3.23
C ARG A 646 32.52 2.43 2.57
N PRO A 647 32.72 2.26 1.27
CA PRO A 647 32.39 1.01 0.60
C PRO A 647 33.15 -0.19 1.21
N GLY A 648 32.47 -1.32 1.31
CA GLY A 648 33.01 -2.56 1.85
C GLY A 648 32.88 -2.69 3.37
N ASP A 649 32.78 -3.94 3.81
CA ASP A 649 32.57 -4.28 5.21
C ASP A 649 33.84 -4.13 6.05
N LEU A 650 33.67 -3.74 7.31
CA LEU A 650 34.72 -3.61 8.27
C LEU A 650 34.44 -4.44 9.51
N SER A 651 35.29 -5.40 9.78
CA SER A 651 35.25 -6.18 11.04
C SER A 651 35.92 -5.39 12.16
N LEU A 652 35.20 -5.23 13.27
CA LEU A 652 35.69 -4.50 14.45
C LEU A 652 35.30 -5.19 15.76
N ASN A 653 36.06 -4.93 16.82
CA ASN A 653 35.81 -5.50 18.14
C ASN A 653 35.08 -4.49 19.04
N VAL A 654 33.77 -4.71 19.20
CA VAL A 654 32.90 -3.87 20.06
C VAL A 654 32.94 -4.29 21.55
N CYS A 655 33.57 -5.43 21.85
CA CYS A 655 33.64 -5.97 23.22
C CYS A 655 34.97 -5.63 23.91
N LYS A 656 35.87 -4.92 23.24
CA LYS A 656 37.19 -4.57 23.75
C LYS A 656 37.08 -3.70 24.99
N LYS A 657 37.67 -4.18 26.11
CA LYS A 657 37.77 -3.42 27.36
C LYS A 657 39.02 -2.52 27.33
N LYS A 658 38.92 -1.34 27.96
CA LYS A 658 40.10 -0.49 28.17
C LYS A 658 41.12 -1.23 29.04
N ALA A 659 42.37 -1.35 28.57
CA ALA A 659 43.43 -1.95 29.35
C ALA A 659 43.67 -1.11 30.63
N ALA A 660 43.76 -1.78 31.76
CA ALA A 660 44.13 -1.09 33.00
C ALA A 660 45.59 -0.67 32.89
N THR A 661 45.85 0.64 32.84
CA THR A 661 47.21 1.20 32.88
C THR A 661 47.42 1.82 34.27
N ASN A 662 48.64 1.59 34.82
CA ASN A 662 49.04 2.16 36.13
C ASN A 662 49.25 3.69 36.10
N ILE A 663 49.06 4.33 34.93
CA ILE A 663 49.19 5.79 34.79
C ILE A 663 47.84 6.41 35.13
N ARG A 664 47.76 7.01 36.32
CA ARG A 664 46.67 7.90 36.72
C ARG A 664 46.79 9.22 35.92
N SER A 665 46.16 9.34 34.77
CA SER A 665 45.94 10.65 34.18
C SER A 665 44.77 11.29 34.88
N ASN A 666 45.00 12.46 35.50
CA ASN A 666 43.99 13.27 36.22
C ASN A 666 42.90 13.89 35.33
N LYS A 667 42.81 13.47 34.04
CA LYS A 667 41.74 13.87 33.13
C LYS A 667 40.91 12.64 32.84
N GLU A 668 39.83 12.44 33.59
CA GLU A 668 38.71 11.63 33.16
C GLU A 668 38.08 12.33 31.95
N GLN A 669 38.50 11.93 30.76
CA GLN A 669 37.78 12.34 29.54
C GLN A 669 36.43 11.68 29.57
N THR A 670 35.38 12.51 29.65
CA THR A 670 34.01 12.06 29.43
C THR A 670 33.90 11.50 28.04
N VAL A 671 33.51 10.23 27.94
CA VAL A 671 33.27 9.57 26.63
C VAL A 671 31.88 10.01 26.17
N ILE A 672 31.82 10.81 25.12
CA ILE A 672 30.57 11.19 24.47
C ILE A 672 30.22 10.09 23.47
N LEU A 673 29.07 9.48 23.60
CA LEU A 673 28.56 8.48 22.70
C LEU A 673 27.39 9.05 21.91
N ASP A 674 27.37 8.80 20.60
CA ASP A 674 26.22 9.11 19.76
C ASP A 674 25.07 8.13 20.06
N THR A 675 23.85 8.59 19.87
CA THR A 675 22.68 7.72 20.02
C THR A 675 22.71 6.63 18.93
N PRO A 676 22.52 5.35 19.29
CA PRO A 676 22.41 4.28 18.34
C PRO A 676 21.24 4.54 17.36
N LEU A 677 21.39 4.10 16.10
CA LEU A 677 20.30 4.08 15.14
C LEU A 677 19.32 2.97 15.53
N ASP A 678 18.07 3.33 15.70
CA ASP A 678 16.99 2.38 15.96
C ASP A 678 16.29 2.06 14.64
N TYR A 679 16.62 0.89 14.08
CA TYR A 679 16.03 0.40 12.84
C TYR A 679 14.83 -0.50 13.12
N SER A 680 13.71 -0.17 12.49
CA SER A 680 12.53 -1.02 12.45
C SER A 680 12.79 -2.30 11.65
N LEU A 681 11.87 -3.25 11.69
CA LEU A 681 11.96 -4.46 10.87
C LEU A 681 12.03 -4.13 9.37
N ASP A 682 11.22 -3.17 8.92
CA ASP A 682 11.21 -2.71 7.53
C ASP A 682 12.58 -2.14 7.14
N ASP A 683 13.17 -1.29 7.98
CA ASP A 683 14.49 -0.70 7.74
C ASP A 683 15.60 -1.76 7.68
N CYS A 684 15.54 -2.76 8.56
CA CYS A 684 16.48 -3.88 8.55
C CYS A 684 16.39 -4.70 7.25
N ILE A 685 15.18 -4.99 6.78
CA ILE A 685 14.93 -5.76 5.54
C ILE A 685 15.40 -4.96 4.31
N GLU A 686 15.17 -3.65 4.29
CA GLU A 686 15.64 -2.78 3.19
C GLU A 686 17.17 -2.58 3.21
N TYR A 687 17.80 -2.66 4.39
CA TYR A 687 19.24 -2.44 4.55
C TYR A 687 20.08 -3.62 4.07
N ILE A 688 19.66 -4.88 4.32
CA ILE A 688 20.47 -6.07 4.06
C ILE A 688 20.75 -6.31 2.58
N GLN A 689 21.96 -6.84 2.30
CA GLN A 689 22.40 -7.27 0.97
C GLN A 689 22.35 -8.80 0.82
N GLU A 690 22.73 -9.31 -0.35
CA GLU A 690 22.67 -10.76 -0.68
C GLU A 690 23.43 -11.67 0.28
N ASP A 691 24.51 -11.17 0.89
CA ASP A 691 25.35 -11.88 1.86
C ASP A 691 24.96 -11.61 3.32
N GLU A 692 23.83 -10.97 3.56
CA GLU A 692 23.33 -10.58 4.87
C GLU A 692 21.97 -11.21 5.17
N LEU A 693 21.65 -11.37 6.44
CA LEU A 693 20.38 -11.91 6.94
C LEU A 693 19.85 -11.05 8.08
N VAL A 694 18.54 -11.00 8.23
CA VAL A 694 17.86 -10.47 9.43
C VAL A 694 17.47 -11.65 10.32
N GLU A 695 17.93 -11.65 11.56
CA GLU A 695 17.48 -12.53 12.62
C GLU A 695 16.26 -11.90 13.30
N VAL A 696 15.14 -12.59 13.22
CA VAL A 696 13.87 -12.16 13.80
C VAL A 696 13.55 -13.01 15.01
N THR A 697 13.39 -12.35 16.17
CA THR A 697 13.01 -13.00 17.42
C THR A 697 11.90 -12.20 18.10
N PRO A 698 11.12 -12.78 19.01
CA PRO A 698 10.05 -12.06 19.70
C PRO A 698 10.48 -10.77 20.40
N ALA A 699 11.68 -10.75 20.99
CA ALA A 699 12.18 -9.62 21.78
C ALA A 699 13.09 -8.67 20.99
N SER A 700 13.79 -9.15 19.92
CA SER A 700 14.81 -8.36 19.25
C SER A 700 14.90 -8.67 17.75
N ILE A 701 15.37 -7.69 16.99
CA ILE A 701 15.69 -7.82 15.57
C ILE A 701 17.18 -7.52 15.43
N ARG A 702 17.92 -8.44 14.79
CA ARG A 702 19.36 -8.33 14.61
C ARG A 702 19.70 -8.61 13.15
N MET A 703 20.74 -7.98 12.64
CA MET A 703 21.29 -8.28 11.31
C MET A 703 22.60 -9.01 11.44
N CYS A 704 22.89 -9.96 10.53
CA CYS A 704 24.12 -10.71 10.54
C CYS A 704 24.59 -11.08 9.14
N LYS A 705 25.88 -11.39 9.02
CA LYS A 705 26.44 -11.95 7.79
C LYS A 705 26.04 -13.41 7.60
N ASN A 706 25.65 -13.77 6.38
CA ASN A 706 25.25 -15.11 6.04
C ASN A 706 26.47 -16.05 6.06
N PRO A 707 26.53 -17.07 6.95
CA PRO A 707 27.68 -17.98 7.07
C PRO A 707 27.99 -18.74 5.78
N LYS A 708 27.01 -18.89 4.87
CA LYS A 708 27.23 -19.58 3.57
C LYS A 708 28.18 -18.82 2.64
N PHE A 709 28.20 -17.47 2.73
CA PHE A 709 29.07 -16.63 1.90
C PHE A 709 30.45 -16.42 2.50
N SER A 710 30.61 -16.50 3.83
CA SER A 710 31.90 -16.30 4.49
C SER A 710 32.98 -17.35 4.13
N LYS A 711 32.58 -18.52 3.63
CA LYS A 711 33.49 -19.59 3.18
C LYS A 711 34.15 -19.36 1.82
N LYS A 712 33.64 -18.41 1.01
CA LYS A 712 34.18 -18.08 -0.33
C LYS A 712 35.28 -17.02 -0.32
N SER A 713 35.42 -16.24 0.76
CA SER A 713 36.38 -15.13 0.87
C SER A 713 37.81 -15.57 1.29
N ASN A 714 38.02 -16.83 1.70
CA ASN A 714 39.30 -17.35 2.17
C ASN A 714 39.97 -18.32 1.17
N ARG A 715 39.74 -18.19 -0.14
CA ARG A 715 40.48 -18.88 -1.20
C ARG A 715 41.11 -17.92 -2.17
#